data_75d27872bb678c6d87d0250693476ae2
#
_entry.id   75d27872bb678c6d87d0250693476ae2
#
_cell.length_a   1.000
_cell.length_b   1.000
_cell.length_c   1.000
_cell.angle_alpha   90.00
_cell.angle_beta   90.00
_cell.angle_gamma   90.00
#
_symmetry.space_group_name_H-M   'P 1'
#
loop_
_entity.id
_entity.type
_entity.pdbx_description
1 polymer ?
#
loop_
_entity_poly.entity_id
_entity_poly.type
_entity_poly.pdbx_seq_one_letter_code
_entity_poly.pdbx_strand_id
1 'polypeptide(L)'
;MQEQYRPEEIESRVQQQWDENETFKVTEQEGKEKYYCLSMLPYPSGRLHMGHVRNYTIGDVIARYQRMLGKNVLQPIGWDAFGLPAEGAAVKNNTAPAPWTYDNIAYMKNQLKLLGFGYDWSRELATCQPEYYRWEQWFFTKLYEKGLVYKKTSAVNWCPNDQTVLANEQVIDGCCWRCDTKVERKEIPQWFIKITDYAEELLNDLDTLEEWPEQVKTMQRNWIGRSEGVEITFDVADSSEKVTVYTTRPDTFYGATYVAVAAGHPLAAQAAASNPALADFIAECRNTKVAEADMATMEKKGMATGLSVVHPLTGERLPVWVANFVLMEYGTGAVMAVPAHDQRDWEFATKYDLPIKPVILNLDGSEPEVSAAAMTDKGTLFNSAECSGLDHSAGFNAIADALAAKGVGERKVNYRLRDWGVSRQRYWGAPIPMVTLEDGTVMPTPEDQLPVILPEDVVMDGITSPIKADPDWAKTTVNGQPALRETDTFDTFMESSWYYARYTCADYKDGMLDPAAANYWLPVDQYVGGIEHAIMHLMYFRFFHKLLRDAGLVNSNEPAKRLLCQGMVLADAFYYLGVNGERNWVSPVDVTVERDEKSRIVKAVDTQGREVIYAGMSKMSKSKNNGIDPQLMVERYGADTVRLFMMFASPADMTLEWQESGVEGANRFLKRVWKLVYDHSQKGATVALDIASLNDVQKALRRDLHKTIAKVSDDIGRRQTFNTAIAAVMELMNKLARAPQDSEQDRALMQEALLAVTRLLYPFTPHASYVLWQTLGGEGTIDNAEWPVADDAAMVEDSLLVVVQVNGKVRGKITVAAEATQEQVQARAAEEPLVAKYLDGVSIRKVIYVPGKLLNLVVG
;
A
#
# COMPACT_ATOMS: atom_id res chain seq x y z
N MET A 1 -41.27 -12.09 0.56
CA MET A 1 -40.50 -11.33 1.58
C MET A 1 -41.20 -11.42 2.91
N GLN A 2 -40.45 -11.69 4.01
CA GLN A 2 -40.98 -11.65 5.37
C GLN A 2 -40.97 -10.20 5.90
N GLU A 3 -41.84 -9.91 6.90
CA GLU A 3 -41.90 -8.57 7.49
C GLU A 3 -40.60 -8.16 8.21
N GLN A 4 -39.98 -9.11 8.93
CA GLN A 4 -38.75 -8.88 9.66
C GLN A 4 -37.53 -9.24 8.81
N TYR A 5 -36.49 -8.41 8.89
CA TYR A 5 -35.18 -8.69 8.31
C TYR A 5 -34.46 -9.76 9.11
N ARG A 6 -34.22 -10.91 8.49
CA ARG A 6 -33.52 -12.08 9.07
C ARG A 6 -32.35 -12.47 8.17
N PRO A 7 -31.17 -11.88 8.42
CA PRO A 7 -30.00 -12.13 7.56
C PRO A 7 -29.62 -13.60 7.49
N GLU A 8 -29.74 -14.36 8.58
CA GLU A 8 -29.40 -15.78 8.65
C GLU A 8 -30.16 -16.65 7.65
N GLU A 9 -31.42 -16.30 7.34
CA GLU A 9 -32.24 -17.03 6.36
C GLU A 9 -32.00 -16.57 4.93
N ILE A 10 -31.64 -15.28 4.76
CA ILE A 10 -31.53 -14.64 3.45
C ILE A 10 -30.15 -14.92 2.85
N GLU A 11 -29.09 -14.72 3.62
CA GLU A 11 -27.72 -14.72 3.14
C GLU A 11 -27.32 -16.09 2.60
N SER A 12 -27.57 -17.15 3.35
CA SER A 12 -27.29 -18.52 2.91
C SER A 12 -28.01 -18.90 1.61
N ARG A 13 -29.29 -18.51 1.49
CA ARG A 13 -30.09 -18.80 0.29
C ARG A 13 -29.56 -18.05 -0.93
N VAL A 14 -29.21 -16.77 -0.79
CA VAL A 14 -28.69 -15.98 -1.89
C VAL A 14 -27.31 -16.49 -2.32
N GLN A 15 -26.44 -16.81 -1.37
CA GLN A 15 -25.12 -17.41 -1.65
C GLN A 15 -25.25 -18.74 -2.39
N GLN A 16 -26.19 -19.60 -1.98
CA GLN A 16 -26.46 -20.86 -2.70
C GLN A 16 -26.87 -20.59 -4.15
N GLN A 17 -27.73 -19.59 -4.40
CA GLN A 17 -28.13 -19.25 -5.77
C GLN A 17 -26.96 -18.74 -6.61
N TRP A 18 -26.03 -17.95 -6.04
CA TRP A 18 -24.83 -17.50 -6.73
C TRP A 18 -23.92 -18.69 -7.08
N ASP A 19 -23.74 -19.65 -6.17
CA ASP A 19 -22.94 -20.84 -6.43
C ASP A 19 -23.57 -21.73 -7.51
N GLU A 20 -24.88 -22.00 -7.44
CA GLU A 20 -25.62 -22.82 -8.41
C GLU A 20 -25.62 -22.22 -9.82
N ASN A 21 -25.71 -20.91 -9.92
CA ASN A 21 -25.73 -20.18 -11.20
C ASN A 21 -24.34 -19.78 -11.69
N GLU A 22 -23.26 -20.10 -10.96
CA GLU A 22 -21.90 -19.62 -11.25
C GLU A 22 -21.87 -18.11 -11.57
N THR A 23 -22.60 -17.31 -10.77
CA THR A 23 -22.92 -15.90 -11.06
C THR A 23 -21.68 -15.04 -11.31
N PHE A 24 -20.57 -15.32 -10.65
CA PHE A 24 -19.35 -14.52 -10.70
C PHE A 24 -18.23 -15.12 -11.56
N LYS A 25 -18.49 -16.27 -12.16
CA LYS A 25 -17.57 -16.90 -13.10
C LYS A 25 -17.54 -16.11 -14.40
N VAL A 26 -16.35 -15.79 -14.89
CA VAL A 26 -16.16 -14.99 -16.08
C VAL A 26 -15.16 -15.62 -17.04
N THR A 27 -15.36 -15.32 -18.31
CA THR A 27 -14.43 -15.63 -19.40
C THR A 27 -14.18 -14.39 -20.24
N GLU A 28 -13.16 -14.44 -21.07
CA GLU A 28 -12.85 -13.37 -22.01
C GLU A 28 -14.03 -13.21 -23.00
N GLN A 29 -14.49 -11.97 -23.17
CA GLN A 29 -15.61 -11.63 -24.07
C GLN A 29 -15.17 -10.50 -25.03
N GLU A 30 -15.02 -10.84 -26.30
CA GLU A 30 -14.71 -9.85 -27.32
C GLU A 30 -15.83 -8.80 -27.42
N GLY A 31 -15.45 -7.53 -27.52
CA GLY A 31 -16.40 -6.42 -27.65
C GLY A 31 -17.04 -5.93 -26.34
N LYS A 32 -16.80 -6.60 -25.21
CA LYS A 32 -17.23 -6.14 -23.90
C LYS A 32 -16.06 -5.54 -23.14
N GLU A 33 -16.23 -4.35 -22.57
CA GLU A 33 -15.19 -3.70 -21.77
C GLU A 33 -14.89 -4.56 -20.55
N LYS A 34 -13.61 -4.92 -20.38
CA LYS A 34 -13.17 -5.69 -19.21
C LYS A 34 -12.94 -4.78 -18.01
N TYR A 35 -13.07 -5.34 -16.83
CA TYR A 35 -12.64 -4.70 -15.59
C TYR A 35 -12.06 -5.74 -14.66
N TYR A 36 -10.78 -5.61 -14.37
CA TYR A 36 -10.07 -6.49 -13.44
C TYR A 36 -9.93 -5.80 -12.10
N CYS A 37 -10.71 -6.23 -11.13
CA CYS A 37 -10.67 -5.76 -9.74
C CYS A 37 -9.98 -6.78 -8.85
N LEU A 38 -8.85 -6.41 -8.29
CA LEU A 38 -8.00 -7.29 -7.50
C LEU A 38 -7.76 -6.71 -6.11
N SER A 39 -8.05 -7.49 -5.08
CA SER A 39 -7.57 -7.25 -3.72
C SER A 39 -6.33 -8.10 -3.45
N MET A 40 -5.39 -7.59 -2.66
CA MET A 40 -4.19 -8.35 -2.29
C MET A 40 -4.59 -9.66 -1.65
N LEU A 41 -3.96 -10.77 -2.10
CA LEU A 41 -4.32 -12.11 -1.64
C LEU A 41 -3.94 -12.29 -0.16
N PRO A 42 -4.79 -13.02 0.61
CA PRO A 42 -4.54 -13.23 2.02
C PRO A 42 -3.51 -14.33 2.26
N TYR A 43 -2.81 -14.21 3.38
CA TYR A 43 -1.99 -15.26 3.93
C TYR A 43 -2.82 -16.18 4.83
N PRO A 44 -2.85 -17.52 4.58
CA PRO A 44 -3.69 -18.44 5.33
C PRO A 44 -3.09 -18.78 6.70
N SER A 45 -3.10 -17.83 7.63
CA SER A 45 -2.48 -17.95 8.94
C SER A 45 -3.50 -18.07 10.10
N GLY A 46 -4.66 -18.64 9.84
CA GLY A 46 -5.75 -18.84 10.80
C GLY A 46 -7.04 -18.12 10.41
N ARG A 47 -7.60 -17.32 11.29
CA ARG A 47 -8.86 -16.61 11.03
C ARG A 47 -8.63 -15.28 10.34
N LEU A 48 -9.61 -14.85 9.56
CA LEU A 48 -9.69 -13.46 9.12
C LEU A 48 -9.91 -12.53 10.32
N HIS A 49 -9.55 -11.28 10.18
CA HIS A 49 -9.93 -10.19 11.09
C HIS A 49 -10.58 -9.05 10.30
N MET A 50 -11.16 -8.08 11.00
CA MET A 50 -11.93 -7.02 10.35
C MET A 50 -11.11 -6.15 9.38
N GLY A 51 -9.78 -6.11 9.50
CA GLY A 51 -8.91 -5.48 8.48
C GLY A 51 -8.98 -6.18 7.12
N HIS A 52 -9.01 -7.51 7.11
CA HIS A 52 -9.23 -8.28 5.88
C HIS A 52 -10.64 -8.03 5.32
N VAL A 53 -11.66 -8.02 6.18
CA VAL A 53 -13.04 -7.73 5.77
C VAL A 53 -13.14 -6.38 5.08
N ARG A 54 -12.47 -5.36 5.62
CA ARG A 54 -12.44 -4.03 5.01
C ARG A 54 -11.83 -4.06 3.62
N ASN A 55 -10.65 -4.66 3.48
CA ASN A 55 -9.94 -4.76 2.21
C ASN A 55 -10.81 -5.42 1.13
N TYR A 56 -11.36 -6.58 1.45
CA TYR A 56 -12.14 -7.37 0.49
C TYR A 56 -13.51 -6.77 0.21
N THR A 57 -14.12 -6.10 1.18
CA THR A 57 -15.38 -5.37 0.96
C THR A 57 -15.19 -4.20 0.01
N ILE A 58 -14.09 -3.44 0.13
CA ILE A 58 -13.77 -2.34 -0.80
C ILE A 58 -13.69 -2.88 -2.24
N GLY A 59 -12.92 -3.95 -2.45
CA GLY A 59 -12.79 -4.57 -3.77
C GLY A 59 -14.13 -5.08 -4.30
N ASP A 60 -14.94 -5.71 -3.46
CA ASP A 60 -16.23 -6.27 -3.85
C ASP A 60 -17.25 -5.18 -4.21
N VAL A 61 -17.28 -4.07 -3.48
CA VAL A 61 -18.11 -2.91 -3.79
C VAL A 61 -17.78 -2.36 -5.18
N ILE A 62 -16.50 -2.18 -5.46
CA ILE A 62 -16.03 -1.67 -6.76
C ILE A 62 -16.39 -2.67 -7.87
N ALA A 63 -16.13 -3.95 -7.67
CA ALA A 63 -16.41 -5.00 -8.65
C ALA A 63 -17.91 -5.08 -8.98
N ARG A 64 -18.79 -5.06 -7.98
CA ARG A 64 -20.24 -5.09 -8.19
C ARG A 64 -20.74 -3.85 -8.91
N TYR A 65 -20.24 -2.67 -8.54
CA TYR A 65 -20.55 -1.43 -9.23
C TYR A 65 -20.16 -1.47 -10.71
N GLN A 66 -18.94 -1.92 -11.02
CA GLN A 66 -18.47 -2.03 -12.40
C GLN A 66 -19.27 -3.07 -13.22
N ARG A 67 -19.70 -4.15 -12.59
CA ARG A 67 -20.59 -5.15 -13.23
C ARG A 67 -21.95 -4.54 -13.59
N MET A 68 -22.52 -3.74 -12.69
CA MET A 68 -23.76 -3.02 -12.96
C MET A 68 -23.63 -1.94 -14.04
N LEU A 69 -22.40 -1.46 -14.31
CA LEU A 69 -22.11 -0.61 -15.48
C LEU A 69 -22.00 -1.40 -16.79
N GLY A 70 -22.23 -2.70 -16.76
CA GLY A 70 -22.23 -3.58 -17.94
C GLY A 70 -20.86 -4.12 -18.33
N LYS A 71 -19.83 -3.97 -17.51
CA LYS A 71 -18.49 -4.47 -17.81
C LYS A 71 -18.33 -5.95 -17.53
N ASN A 72 -17.36 -6.57 -18.18
CA ASN A 72 -16.93 -7.93 -17.92
C ASN A 72 -15.91 -7.90 -16.76
N VAL A 73 -16.36 -8.26 -15.56
CA VAL A 73 -15.59 -8.06 -14.32
C VAL A 73 -14.94 -9.34 -13.86
N LEU A 74 -13.60 -9.33 -13.77
CA LEU A 74 -12.80 -10.37 -13.13
C LEU A 74 -12.51 -9.95 -11.68
N GLN A 75 -12.94 -10.75 -10.73
CA GLN A 75 -12.64 -10.61 -9.31
C GLN A 75 -12.17 -11.98 -8.76
N PRO A 76 -10.87 -12.28 -8.84
CA PRO A 76 -10.32 -13.55 -8.37
C PRO A 76 -9.95 -13.50 -6.89
N ILE A 77 -9.73 -14.67 -6.32
CA ILE A 77 -9.19 -14.86 -4.97
C ILE A 77 -8.27 -16.09 -4.94
N GLY A 78 -7.30 -16.08 -4.03
CA GLY A 78 -6.39 -17.18 -3.79
C GLY A 78 -5.60 -16.96 -2.50
N TRP A 79 -4.49 -17.68 -2.34
CA TRP A 79 -3.79 -17.79 -1.07
C TRP A 79 -2.29 -17.61 -1.27
N ASP A 80 -1.72 -16.62 -0.55
CA ASP A 80 -0.28 -16.50 -0.37
C ASP A 80 0.14 -17.46 0.75
N ALA A 81 0.55 -18.67 0.37
CA ALA A 81 0.48 -19.81 1.26
C ALA A 81 1.84 -20.32 1.77
N PHE A 82 2.95 -19.71 1.34
CA PHE A 82 4.29 -20.02 1.84
C PHE A 82 4.73 -19.08 2.98
N GLY A 83 5.76 -19.47 3.71
CA GLY A 83 6.48 -18.61 4.65
C GLY A 83 6.47 -19.04 6.12
N LEU A 84 7.11 -18.22 6.92
CA LEU A 84 7.40 -18.47 8.33
C LEU A 84 6.19 -18.70 9.26
N PRO A 85 4.99 -18.12 9.04
CA PRO A 85 3.88 -18.41 9.95
C PRO A 85 3.49 -19.88 10.00
N ALA A 86 3.50 -20.55 8.85
CA ALA A 86 3.20 -21.96 8.78
C ALA A 86 4.30 -22.81 9.43
N GLU A 87 5.57 -22.47 9.21
CA GLU A 87 6.70 -23.15 9.86
C GLU A 87 6.64 -22.97 11.39
N GLY A 88 6.41 -21.76 11.88
CA GLY A 88 6.30 -21.49 13.31
C GLY A 88 5.15 -22.26 13.97
N ALA A 89 4.00 -22.35 13.28
CA ALA A 89 2.88 -23.15 13.75
C ALA A 89 3.17 -24.66 13.72
N ALA A 90 3.85 -25.13 12.69
CA ALA A 90 4.25 -26.53 12.54
C ALA A 90 5.17 -26.96 13.68
N VAL A 91 6.21 -26.17 13.98
CA VAL A 91 7.11 -26.42 15.10
C VAL A 91 6.36 -26.46 16.45
N LYS A 92 5.50 -25.44 16.69
CA LYS A 92 4.72 -25.35 17.94
C LYS A 92 3.74 -26.51 18.13
N ASN A 93 3.16 -27.02 17.04
CA ASN A 93 2.15 -28.08 17.10
C ASN A 93 2.70 -29.46 16.74
N ASN A 94 4.02 -29.58 16.54
CA ASN A 94 4.70 -30.81 16.15
C ASN A 94 4.05 -31.47 14.91
N THR A 95 3.84 -30.70 13.86
CA THR A 95 3.23 -31.11 12.59
C THR A 95 4.02 -30.53 11.41
N ALA A 96 3.71 -30.96 10.19
CA ALA A 96 4.22 -30.35 8.98
C ALA A 96 3.49 -29.04 8.64
N PRO A 97 4.11 -28.09 7.93
CA PRO A 97 3.47 -26.83 7.53
C PRO A 97 2.27 -27.00 6.57
N ALA A 98 2.33 -27.99 5.66
CA ALA A 98 1.32 -28.17 4.62
C ALA A 98 -0.10 -28.44 5.17
N PRO A 99 -0.35 -29.42 6.06
CA PRO A 99 -1.68 -29.65 6.62
C PRO A 99 -2.26 -28.42 7.30
N TRP A 100 -1.48 -27.73 8.11
CA TRP A 100 -1.88 -26.50 8.78
C TRP A 100 -2.30 -25.41 7.78
N THR A 101 -1.53 -25.26 6.70
CA THR A 101 -1.80 -24.29 5.64
C THR A 101 -3.12 -24.60 4.94
N TYR A 102 -3.34 -25.85 4.53
CA TYR A 102 -4.56 -26.27 3.83
C TYR A 102 -5.81 -26.17 4.73
N ASP A 103 -5.70 -26.51 6.01
CA ASP A 103 -6.79 -26.35 6.98
C ASP A 103 -7.17 -24.86 7.14
N ASN A 104 -6.19 -23.96 7.20
CA ASN A 104 -6.45 -22.52 7.26
C ASN A 104 -7.06 -21.98 5.96
N ILE A 105 -6.63 -22.46 4.80
CA ILE A 105 -7.24 -22.11 3.50
C ILE A 105 -8.73 -22.47 3.53
N ALA A 106 -9.05 -23.71 3.91
CA ALA A 106 -10.43 -24.18 3.96
C ALA A 106 -11.28 -23.34 4.93
N TYR A 107 -10.73 -23.01 6.10
CA TYR A 107 -11.43 -22.21 7.09
C TYR A 107 -11.68 -20.76 6.62
N MET A 108 -10.64 -20.10 6.14
CA MET A 108 -10.73 -18.72 5.65
C MET A 108 -11.60 -18.60 4.40
N LYS A 109 -11.59 -19.61 3.52
CA LYS A 109 -12.49 -19.69 2.36
C LYS A 109 -13.95 -19.67 2.79
N ASN A 110 -14.30 -20.43 3.83
CA ASN A 110 -15.64 -20.41 4.38
C ASN A 110 -16.02 -19.04 4.95
N GLN A 111 -15.11 -18.38 5.65
CA GLN A 111 -15.33 -17.02 6.15
C GLN A 111 -15.55 -16.01 5.02
N LEU A 112 -14.78 -16.09 3.93
CA LEU A 112 -14.97 -15.21 2.76
C LEU A 112 -16.32 -15.47 2.07
N LYS A 113 -16.74 -16.72 1.97
CA LYS A 113 -18.07 -17.08 1.44
C LYS A 113 -19.21 -16.56 2.31
N LEU A 114 -19.11 -16.67 3.63
CA LEU A 114 -20.09 -16.12 4.56
C LEU A 114 -20.27 -14.60 4.43
N LEU A 115 -19.22 -13.88 4.04
CA LEU A 115 -19.28 -12.44 3.79
C LEU A 115 -19.89 -12.07 2.42
N GLY A 116 -20.17 -13.06 1.58
CA GLY A 116 -20.89 -12.90 0.32
C GLY A 116 -20.13 -12.17 -0.75
N PHE A 117 -18.79 -12.28 -0.78
CA PHE A 117 -17.98 -11.68 -1.83
C PHE A 117 -18.18 -12.36 -3.18
N GLY A 118 -18.25 -11.58 -4.24
CA GLY A 118 -18.49 -12.04 -5.60
C GLY A 118 -17.22 -12.53 -6.32
N TYR A 119 -16.50 -13.46 -5.71
CA TYR A 119 -15.28 -14.01 -6.30
C TYR A 119 -15.57 -15.07 -7.36
N ASP A 120 -14.76 -15.06 -8.41
CA ASP A 120 -14.66 -16.17 -9.36
C ASP A 120 -13.78 -17.28 -8.77
N TRP A 121 -14.37 -18.18 -8.01
CA TRP A 121 -13.66 -19.28 -7.37
C TRP A 121 -13.05 -20.30 -8.35
N SER A 122 -13.47 -20.30 -9.62
CA SER A 122 -12.87 -21.16 -10.63
C SER A 122 -11.40 -20.80 -10.93
N ARG A 123 -10.97 -19.62 -10.53
CA ARG A 123 -9.60 -19.11 -10.69
C ARG A 123 -8.78 -19.14 -9.39
N GLU A 124 -9.30 -19.81 -8.37
CA GLU A 124 -8.61 -20.00 -7.09
C GLU A 124 -7.24 -20.66 -7.31
N LEU A 125 -6.22 -20.11 -6.65
CA LEU A 125 -4.89 -20.69 -6.60
C LEU A 125 -4.29 -20.57 -5.20
N ALA A 126 -3.35 -21.45 -4.87
CA ALA A 126 -2.53 -21.35 -3.68
C ALA A 126 -1.05 -21.39 -4.09
N THR A 127 -0.29 -20.42 -3.63
CA THR A 127 1.11 -20.26 -4.07
C THR A 127 2.02 -21.42 -3.64
N CYS A 128 1.61 -22.19 -2.63
CA CYS A 128 2.33 -23.39 -2.17
C CYS A 128 2.11 -24.64 -3.03
N GLN A 129 1.23 -24.58 -4.03
CA GLN A 129 0.96 -25.72 -4.91
C GLN A 129 1.96 -25.78 -6.06
N PRO A 130 2.48 -26.98 -6.41
CA PRO A 130 3.43 -27.16 -7.51
C PRO A 130 2.95 -26.62 -8.86
N GLU A 131 1.63 -26.70 -9.13
CA GLU A 131 1.00 -26.16 -10.34
C GLU A 131 1.19 -24.65 -10.48
N TYR A 132 1.33 -23.93 -9.37
CA TYR A 132 1.63 -22.52 -9.35
C TYR A 132 3.14 -22.25 -9.40
N TYR A 133 3.91 -22.72 -8.39
CA TYR A 133 5.31 -22.30 -8.26
C TYR A 133 6.24 -22.91 -9.32
N ARG A 134 5.82 -23.96 -10.03
CA ARG A 134 6.59 -24.49 -11.17
C ARG A 134 6.91 -23.38 -12.20
N TRP A 135 6.00 -22.44 -12.39
CA TRP A 135 6.16 -21.41 -13.41
C TRP A 135 7.09 -20.29 -12.98
N GLU A 136 7.14 -19.94 -11.71
CA GLU A 136 8.17 -19.04 -11.22
C GLU A 136 9.57 -19.69 -11.20
N GLN A 137 9.63 -21.00 -10.95
CA GLN A 137 10.86 -21.77 -11.12
C GLN A 137 11.33 -21.71 -12.58
N TRP A 138 10.44 -22.05 -13.52
CA TRP A 138 10.74 -21.95 -14.95
C TRP A 138 11.19 -20.53 -15.33
N PHE A 139 10.49 -19.52 -14.88
CA PHE A 139 10.81 -18.12 -15.20
C PHE A 139 12.17 -17.70 -14.62
N PHE A 140 12.47 -18.12 -13.41
CA PHE A 140 13.78 -17.88 -12.79
C PHE A 140 14.92 -18.47 -13.61
N THR A 141 14.76 -19.67 -14.17
CA THR A 141 15.77 -20.26 -15.05
C THR A 141 15.96 -19.43 -16.32
N LYS A 142 14.88 -18.87 -16.88
CA LYS A 142 14.95 -17.99 -18.06
C LYS A 142 15.61 -16.65 -17.73
N LEU A 143 15.37 -16.09 -16.55
CA LEU A 143 16.07 -14.89 -16.08
C LEU A 143 17.57 -15.16 -15.87
N TYR A 144 17.93 -16.33 -15.38
CA TYR A 144 19.35 -16.74 -15.27
C TYR A 144 20.02 -16.82 -16.64
N GLU A 145 19.39 -17.45 -17.62
CA GLU A 145 19.87 -17.52 -19.00
C GLU A 145 20.07 -16.13 -19.63
N LYS A 146 19.26 -15.16 -19.26
CA LYS A 146 19.36 -13.74 -19.69
C LYS A 146 20.40 -12.94 -18.89
N GLY A 147 21.04 -13.51 -17.88
CA GLY A 147 22.02 -12.82 -17.05
C GLY A 147 21.44 -11.86 -16.02
N LEU A 148 20.13 -11.95 -15.76
CA LEU A 148 19.43 -11.13 -14.75
C LEU A 148 19.47 -11.75 -13.34
N VAL A 149 19.96 -12.97 -13.22
CA VAL A 149 20.11 -13.72 -11.96
C VAL A 149 21.55 -14.13 -11.77
N TYR A 150 22.06 -13.99 -10.56
CA TYR A 150 23.41 -14.38 -10.20
C TYR A 150 23.50 -14.83 -8.74
N LYS A 151 24.54 -15.61 -8.41
CA LYS A 151 24.85 -16.05 -7.04
C LYS A 151 26.10 -15.35 -6.54
N LYS A 152 26.05 -14.81 -5.33
CA LYS A 152 27.18 -14.11 -4.71
C LYS A 152 27.16 -14.31 -3.20
N THR A 153 28.34 -14.56 -2.62
CA THR A 153 28.52 -14.46 -1.16
C THR A 153 28.54 -12.98 -0.77
N SER A 154 27.66 -12.60 0.07
CA SER A 154 27.53 -11.21 0.54
C SER A 154 27.03 -11.13 1.98
N ALA A 155 27.31 -10.01 2.62
CA ALA A 155 26.74 -9.71 3.90
C ALA A 155 25.21 -9.46 3.73
N VAL A 156 24.44 -10.20 4.47
CA VAL A 156 22.97 -10.16 4.42
C VAL A 156 22.41 -9.81 5.78
N ASN A 157 21.19 -9.30 5.78
CA ASN A 157 20.45 -9.08 6.99
C ASN A 157 19.93 -10.45 7.50
N TRP A 158 20.39 -10.84 8.67
CA TRP A 158 20.03 -12.11 9.30
C TRP A 158 19.16 -11.86 10.53
N CYS A 159 18.00 -12.50 10.58
CA CYS A 159 17.20 -12.53 11.79
C CYS A 159 17.61 -13.72 12.66
N PRO A 160 18.22 -13.51 13.84
CA PRO A 160 18.66 -14.62 14.68
C PRO A 160 17.50 -15.38 15.34
N ASN A 161 16.34 -14.74 15.52
CA ASN A 161 15.14 -15.38 16.04
C ASN A 161 14.46 -16.28 15.00
N ASP A 162 14.22 -15.74 13.81
CA ASP A 162 13.56 -16.48 12.72
C ASP A 162 14.53 -17.35 11.92
N GLN A 163 15.83 -17.26 12.21
CA GLN A 163 16.93 -17.98 11.56
C GLN A 163 16.88 -17.95 10.04
N THR A 164 16.63 -16.77 9.50
CA THR A 164 16.48 -16.54 8.05
C THR A 164 17.09 -15.22 7.62
N VAL A 165 17.41 -15.15 6.34
CA VAL A 165 17.79 -13.90 5.67
C VAL A 165 16.57 -13.03 5.45
N LEU A 166 16.77 -11.72 5.59
CA LEU A 166 15.78 -10.68 5.28
C LEU A 166 16.26 -9.85 4.10
N ALA A 167 15.36 -9.56 3.17
CA ALA A 167 15.61 -8.51 2.18
C ALA A 167 15.73 -7.15 2.89
N ASN A 168 16.33 -6.15 2.23
CA ASN A 168 16.52 -4.83 2.84
C ASN A 168 15.19 -4.21 3.24
N GLU A 169 14.15 -4.43 2.44
CA GLU A 169 12.77 -3.98 2.66
C GLU A 169 12.09 -4.63 3.87
N GLN A 170 12.63 -5.76 4.33
CA GLN A 170 12.13 -6.51 5.49
C GLN A 170 12.84 -6.11 6.80
N VAL A 171 13.70 -5.11 6.76
CA VAL A 171 14.35 -4.54 7.93
C VAL A 171 13.75 -3.16 8.20
N ILE A 172 13.10 -3.00 9.35
CA ILE A 172 12.47 -1.77 9.77
C ILE A 172 13.15 -1.31 11.06
N ASP A 173 13.72 -0.11 11.04
CA ASP A 173 14.45 0.46 12.19
C ASP A 173 15.54 -0.48 12.76
N GLY A 174 16.22 -1.22 11.89
CA GLY A 174 17.26 -2.18 12.27
C GLY A 174 16.75 -3.50 12.85
N CYS A 175 15.43 -3.72 12.83
CA CYS A 175 14.77 -4.91 13.35
C CYS A 175 14.08 -5.70 12.24
N CYS A 176 13.86 -6.97 12.48
CA CYS A 176 13.03 -7.82 11.62
C CYS A 176 11.59 -7.32 11.57
N TRP A 177 11.08 -7.05 10.40
CA TRP A 177 9.70 -6.56 10.15
C TRP A 177 8.59 -7.42 10.78
N ARG A 178 8.94 -8.65 11.13
CA ARG A 178 8.00 -9.67 11.59
C ARG A 178 8.06 -9.91 13.10
N CYS A 179 9.26 -10.07 13.67
CA CYS A 179 9.43 -10.45 15.06
C CYS A 179 10.09 -9.37 15.91
N ASP A 180 10.37 -8.18 15.36
CA ASP A 180 11.02 -7.04 16.00
C ASP A 180 12.40 -7.36 16.61
N THR A 181 12.97 -8.52 16.28
CA THR A 181 14.32 -8.89 16.74
C THR A 181 15.37 -8.09 15.98
N LYS A 182 16.37 -7.59 16.69
CA LYS A 182 17.49 -6.86 16.08
C LYS A 182 18.20 -7.74 15.05
N VAL A 183 18.36 -7.20 13.84
CA VAL A 183 18.98 -7.88 12.71
C VAL A 183 20.50 -7.92 12.87
N GLU A 184 21.12 -9.03 12.49
CA GLU A 184 22.56 -9.20 12.45
C GLU A 184 23.04 -9.26 11.00
N ARG A 185 24.32 -8.91 10.77
CA ARG A 185 24.96 -9.15 9.48
C ARG A 185 25.63 -10.51 9.45
N LYS A 186 25.38 -11.29 8.38
CA LYS A 186 25.96 -12.60 8.17
C LYS A 186 26.38 -12.74 6.71
N GLU A 187 27.55 -13.28 6.45
CA GLU A 187 28.01 -13.55 5.09
C GLU A 187 27.61 -14.96 4.66
N ILE A 188 26.74 -15.03 3.65
CA ILE A 188 26.30 -16.30 3.06
C ILE A 188 26.15 -16.19 1.54
N PRO A 189 26.32 -17.30 0.80
CA PRO A 189 25.99 -17.34 -0.62
C PRO A 189 24.49 -17.17 -0.83
N GLN A 190 24.11 -16.29 -1.77
CA GLN A 190 22.71 -15.99 -2.09
C GLN A 190 22.48 -15.78 -3.56
N TRP A 191 21.25 -16.04 -4.00
CA TRP A 191 20.75 -15.68 -5.31
C TRP A 191 20.15 -14.29 -5.31
N PHE A 192 20.46 -13.52 -6.35
CA PHE A 192 19.96 -12.17 -6.57
C PHE A 192 19.31 -12.02 -7.94
N ILE A 193 18.26 -11.22 -8.01
CA ILE A 193 17.67 -10.75 -9.26
C ILE A 193 18.02 -9.26 -9.43
N LYS A 194 18.50 -8.89 -10.62
CA LYS A 194 19.01 -7.53 -10.92
C LYS A 194 17.88 -6.50 -11.10
N ILE A 195 17.21 -6.16 -10.01
CA ILE A 195 16.22 -5.05 -10.03
C ILE A 195 16.89 -3.71 -10.36
N THR A 196 18.18 -3.57 -10.06
CA THR A 196 18.93 -2.33 -10.34
C THR A 196 19.05 -2.05 -11.83
N ASP A 197 19.01 -3.05 -12.70
CA ASP A 197 19.00 -2.86 -14.15
C ASP A 197 17.71 -2.16 -14.64
N TYR A 198 16.65 -2.20 -13.82
CA TYR A 198 15.36 -1.56 -14.07
C TYR A 198 15.13 -0.30 -13.23
N ALA A 199 16.11 0.13 -12.45
CA ALA A 199 15.93 1.23 -11.50
C ALA A 199 15.47 2.54 -12.16
N GLU A 200 16.06 2.91 -13.30
CA GLU A 200 15.69 4.12 -14.04
C GLU A 200 14.28 4.00 -14.61
N GLU A 201 13.92 2.86 -15.19
CA GLU A 201 12.58 2.61 -15.74
C GLU A 201 11.53 2.60 -14.64
N LEU A 202 11.78 1.92 -13.51
CA LEU A 202 10.89 1.91 -12.35
C LEU A 202 10.68 3.32 -11.78
N LEU A 203 11.71 4.16 -11.80
CA LEU A 203 11.62 5.54 -11.33
C LEU A 203 10.79 6.41 -12.30
N ASN A 204 11.13 6.39 -13.60
CA ASN A 204 10.49 7.23 -14.60
C ASN A 204 9.02 6.87 -14.80
N ASP A 205 8.68 5.58 -14.75
CA ASP A 205 7.32 5.11 -14.96
C ASP A 205 6.38 5.43 -13.77
N LEU A 206 6.91 5.85 -12.61
CA LEU A 206 6.07 6.38 -11.53
C LEU A 206 5.23 7.58 -12.00
N ASP A 207 5.73 8.37 -12.92
CA ASP A 207 5.02 9.53 -13.47
C ASP A 207 3.84 9.13 -14.36
N THR A 208 3.83 7.90 -14.87
CA THR A 208 2.72 7.34 -15.66
C THR A 208 1.60 6.77 -14.80
N LEU A 209 1.83 6.59 -13.51
CA LEU A 209 0.87 6.02 -12.54
C LEU A 209 -0.04 7.12 -11.97
N GLU A 210 -0.89 7.70 -12.83
CA GLU A 210 -1.72 8.86 -12.47
C GLU A 210 -2.73 8.58 -11.36
N GLU A 211 -3.27 7.35 -11.30
CA GLU A 211 -4.28 6.93 -10.32
C GLU A 211 -3.68 6.14 -9.15
N TRP A 212 -2.36 6.26 -8.92
CA TRP A 212 -1.71 5.75 -7.72
C TRP A 212 -1.55 6.87 -6.68
N PRO A 213 -1.69 6.57 -5.37
CA PRO A 213 -1.49 7.56 -4.32
C PRO A 213 -0.08 8.18 -4.40
N GLU A 214 0.00 9.51 -4.32
CA GLU A 214 1.29 10.22 -4.41
C GLU A 214 2.24 9.80 -3.27
N GLN A 215 1.68 9.45 -2.11
CA GLN A 215 2.47 8.93 -1.00
C GLN A 215 3.24 7.65 -1.37
N VAL A 216 2.60 6.71 -2.08
CA VAL A 216 3.24 5.47 -2.55
C VAL A 216 4.35 5.78 -3.55
N LYS A 217 4.06 6.65 -4.51
CA LYS A 217 5.06 7.07 -5.52
C LYS A 217 6.28 7.74 -4.87
N THR A 218 6.04 8.63 -3.90
CA THR A 218 7.11 9.28 -3.15
C THR A 218 7.95 8.28 -2.36
N MET A 219 7.32 7.32 -1.69
CA MET A 219 8.04 6.25 -0.97
C MET A 219 8.92 5.44 -1.92
N GLN A 220 8.42 5.08 -3.11
CA GLN A 220 9.21 4.35 -4.10
C GLN A 220 10.34 5.19 -4.71
N ARG A 221 10.09 6.47 -5.03
CA ARG A 221 11.16 7.40 -5.48
C ARG A 221 12.30 7.48 -4.46
N ASN A 222 11.95 7.65 -3.20
CA ASN A 222 12.93 7.74 -2.12
C ASN A 222 13.68 6.43 -1.92
N TRP A 223 13.01 5.29 -2.08
CA TRP A 223 13.64 3.97 -1.95
C TRP A 223 14.59 3.67 -3.10
N ILE A 224 14.19 3.96 -4.34
CA ILE A 224 15.07 3.86 -5.51
C ILE A 224 16.27 4.77 -5.33
N GLY A 225 16.06 5.98 -4.81
CA GLY A 225 17.09 6.88 -4.35
C GLY A 225 18.12 7.21 -5.44
N ARG A 226 17.64 7.65 -6.61
CA ARG A 226 18.50 8.12 -7.70
C ARG A 226 19.27 9.35 -7.27
N SER A 227 20.58 9.32 -7.42
CA SER A 227 21.46 10.44 -7.17
C SER A 227 22.40 10.65 -8.35
N GLU A 228 22.56 11.90 -8.76
CA GLU A 228 23.57 12.31 -9.73
C GLU A 228 24.77 12.88 -8.99
N GLY A 229 25.96 12.50 -9.43
CA GLY A 229 27.18 12.95 -8.80
C GLY A 229 28.37 12.78 -9.72
N VAL A 230 29.54 12.89 -9.13
CA VAL A 230 30.81 12.71 -9.81
C VAL A 230 31.64 11.70 -9.04
N GLU A 231 32.16 10.72 -9.76
CA GLU A 231 33.19 9.82 -9.28
C GLU A 231 34.54 10.47 -9.53
N ILE A 232 35.32 10.68 -8.49
CA ILE A 232 36.58 11.45 -8.54
C ILE A 232 37.71 10.54 -8.09
N THR A 233 38.77 10.46 -8.90
CA THR A 233 39.96 9.68 -8.60
C THR A 233 41.08 10.58 -8.13
N PHE A 234 41.59 10.32 -6.92
CA PHE A 234 42.75 10.98 -6.33
C PHE A 234 43.99 10.08 -6.48
N ASP A 235 45.10 10.68 -6.77
CA ASP A 235 46.37 9.99 -6.68
C ASP A 235 46.85 9.98 -5.21
N VAL A 236 47.32 8.81 -4.73
CA VAL A 236 47.94 8.70 -3.41
C VAL A 236 49.33 9.31 -3.52
N ALA A 237 49.64 10.25 -2.63
CA ALA A 237 50.93 10.95 -2.66
C ALA A 237 52.07 9.97 -2.43
N ASP A 238 53.12 10.14 -3.23
CA ASP A 238 54.35 9.33 -3.15
C ASP A 238 54.11 7.82 -3.43
N SER A 239 53.05 7.46 -4.17
CA SER A 239 52.63 6.11 -4.51
C SER A 239 52.05 6.07 -5.93
N SER A 240 51.98 4.88 -6.53
CA SER A 240 51.24 4.64 -7.79
C SER A 240 49.78 4.32 -7.57
N GLU A 241 49.31 4.28 -6.33
CA GLU A 241 47.97 3.91 -5.98
C GLU A 241 47.02 5.09 -6.14
N LYS A 242 45.74 4.76 -6.27
CA LYS A 242 44.64 5.71 -6.48
C LYS A 242 43.49 5.43 -5.52
N VAL A 243 42.77 6.48 -5.14
CA VAL A 243 41.51 6.39 -4.37
C VAL A 243 40.42 7.02 -5.17
N THR A 244 39.36 6.32 -5.39
CA THR A 244 38.16 6.83 -6.04
C THR A 244 37.07 7.09 -5.04
N VAL A 245 36.49 8.29 -5.06
CA VAL A 245 35.37 8.70 -4.21
C VAL A 245 34.17 9.06 -5.08
N TYR A 246 32.98 8.99 -4.52
CA TYR A 246 31.76 9.47 -5.15
C TYR A 246 31.17 10.62 -4.33
N THR A 247 30.77 11.70 -4.98
CA THR A 247 30.10 12.83 -4.34
C THR A 247 28.88 13.31 -5.15
N THR A 248 27.79 13.59 -4.46
CA THR A 248 26.62 14.30 -5.03
C THR A 248 26.75 15.82 -4.95
N ARG A 249 27.82 16.30 -4.30
CA ARG A 249 28.10 17.73 -4.08
C ARG A 249 29.47 18.12 -4.64
N PRO A 250 29.75 17.92 -5.96
CA PRO A 250 31.02 18.37 -6.53
C PRO A 250 31.22 19.91 -6.43
N ASP A 251 30.11 20.68 -6.31
CA ASP A 251 30.13 22.10 -6.03
C ASP A 251 30.94 22.49 -4.78
N THR A 252 31.05 21.55 -3.82
CA THR A 252 31.83 21.78 -2.57
C THR A 252 33.27 21.27 -2.64
N PHE A 253 33.71 20.76 -3.79
CA PHE A 253 34.99 20.05 -3.96
C PHE A 253 36.22 20.82 -3.46
N TYR A 254 36.26 22.13 -3.66
CA TYR A 254 37.37 23.00 -3.16
C TYR A 254 37.40 23.09 -1.64
N GLY A 255 36.33 22.70 -0.95
CA GLY A 255 36.25 22.62 0.51
C GLY A 255 36.65 21.29 1.09
N ALA A 256 37.10 20.35 0.27
CA ALA A 256 37.59 19.06 0.75
C ALA A 256 38.87 19.19 1.55
N THR A 257 38.89 18.65 2.78
CA THR A 257 40.03 18.82 3.70
C THR A 257 40.66 17.49 4.13
N TYR A 258 39.94 16.37 3.90
CA TYR A 258 40.48 15.03 4.10
C TYR A 258 39.69 14.02 3.25
N VAL A 259 40.25 12.83 3.13
CA VAL A 259 39.55 11.66 2.53
C VAL A 259 39.38 10.60 3.62
N ALA A 260 38.20 10.04 3.73
CA ALA A 260 37.92 8.96 4.66
C ALA A 260 37.64 7.66 3.88
N VAL A 261 38.24 6.56 4.35
CA VAL A 261 38.06 5.22 3.77
C VAL A 261 37.44 4.27 4.79
N ALA A 262 36.70 3.29 4.27
CA ALA A 262 36.13 2.21 5.09
C ALA A 262 37.24 1.33 5.69
N ALA A 263 36.96 0.70 6.81
CA ALA A 263 37.87 -0.28 7.45
C ALA A 263 38.25 -1.48 6.56
N GLY A 264 37.39 -1.82 5.58
CA GLY A 264 37.66 -2.86 4.59
C GLY A 264 38.41 -2.41 3.33
N HIS A 265 38.70 -1.11 3.22
CA HIS A 265 39.34 -0.55 2.03
C HIS A 265 40.81 -1.03 1.91
N PRO A 266 41.32 -1.33 0.69
CA PRO A 266 42.71 -1.77 0.49
C PRO A 266 43.74 -0.86 1.11
N LEU A 267 43.61 0.45 1.01
CA LEU A 267 44.50 1.44 1.65
C LEU A 267 44.51 1.34 3.18
N ALA A 268 43.38 1.02 3.80
CA ALA A 268 43.31 0.80 5.25
C ALA A 268 44.16 -0.43 5.65
N ALA A 269 44.04 -1.54 4.91
CA ALA A 269 44.82 -2.76 5.13
C ALA A 269 46.31 -2.49 4.92
N GLN A 270 46.69 -1.76 3.88
CA GLN A 270 48.07 -1.39 3.60
C GLN A 270 48.68 -0.54 4.73
N ALA A 271 47.99 0.49 5.17
CA ALA A 271 48.42 1.35 6.25
C ALA A 271 48.51 0.61 7.60
N ALA A 272 47.62 -0.34 7.85
CA ALA A 272 47.60 -1.15 9.05
C ALA A 272 48.79 -2.14 9.14
N ALA A 273 49.38 -2.53 8.01
CA ALA A 273 50.51 -3.45 7.99
C ALA A 273 51.73 -2.94 8.78
N SER A 274 51.88 -1.63 8.88
CA SER A 274 52.94 -0.97 9.64
C SER A 274 52.45 -0.22 10.91
N ASN A 275 51.18 -0.31 11.21
CA ASN A 275 50.53 0.42 12.31
C ASN A 275 49.61 -0.49 13.13
N PRO A 276 50.06 -1.14 14.21
CA PRO A 276 49.24 -2.02 15.03
C PRO A 276 47.98 -1.34 15.60
N ALA A 277 48.05 -0.10 16.02
CA ALA A 277 46.91 0.63 16.54
C ALA A 277 45.80 0.83 15.50
N LEU A 278 46.20 1.05 14.25
CA LEU A 278 45.25 1.14 13.14
C LEU A 278 44.65 -0.25 12.82
N ALA A 279 45.41 -1.32 12.92
CA ALA A 279 44.91 -2.67 12.76
C ALA A 279 43.84 -3.03 13.81
N ASP A 280 44.09 -2.64 15.08
CA ASP A 280 43.10 -2.82 16.17
C ASP A 280 41.85 -2.00 15.94
N PHE A 281 41.98 -0.75 15.51
CA PHE A 281 40.81 0.08 15.17
C PHE A 281 39.98 -0.47 13.99
N ILE A 282 40.66 -1.02 12.96
CA ILE A 282 39.97 -1.70 11.84
C ILE A 282 39.19 -2.92 12.34
N ALA A 283 39.78 -3.70 13.26
CA ALA A 283 39.13 -4.86 13.87
C ALA A 283 37.91 -4.41 14.71
N GLU A 284 38.02 -3.31 15.48
CA GLU A 284 36.88 -2.70 16.18
C GLU A 284 35.74 -2.32 15.21
N CYS A 285 36.04 -1.63 14.12
CA CYS A 285 35.06 -1.24 13.11
C CYS A 285 34.34 -2.45 12.48
N ARG A 286 35.06 -3.53 12.18
CA ARG A 286 34.48 -4.75 11.62
C ARG A 286 33.56 -5.49 12.58
N ASN A 287 33.86 -5.43 13.86
CA ASN A 287 33.04 -6.05 14.92
C ASN A 287 31.87 -5.19 15.39
N THR A 288 31.87 -3.91 15.03
CA THR A 288 30.76 -3.00 15.37
C THR A 288 29.55 -3.34 14.52
N LYS A 289 28.46 -3.80 15.15
CA LYS A 289 27.18 -4.06 14.50
C LYS A 289 26.54 -2.71 14.16
N VAL A 290 26.54 -2.31 12.90
CA VAL A 290 25.97 -1.03 12.48
C VAL A 290 24.80 -1.29 11.54
N ALA A 291 23.57 -1.15 12.07
CA ALA A 291 22.42 -0.89 11.21
C ALA A 291 22.55 0.52 10.63
N GLU A 292 22.12 0.72 9.40
CA GLU A 292 22.17 2.05 8.73
C GLU A 292 21.48 3.16 9.55
N ALA A 293 20.45 2.80 10.31
CA ALA A 293 19.77 3.70 11.24
C ALA A 293 20.65 4.14 12.43
N ASP A 294 21.55 3.25 12.91
CA ASP A 294 22.45 3.57 14.01
C ASP A 294 23.59 4.48 13.57
N MET A 295 23.93 4.50 12.28
CA MET A 295 25.03 5.33 11.73
C MET A 295 24.75 6.84 11.85
N ALA A 296 23.50 7.26 11.78
CA ALA A 296 23.15 8.67 11.89
C ALA A 296 23.44 9.22 13.29
N THR A 297 23.26 8.40 14.33
CA THR A 297 23.34 8.79 15.74
C THR A 297 24.62 8.32 16.43
N MET A 298 25.39 7.40 15.82
CA MET A 298 26.62 6.89 16.43
C MET A 298 27.71 7.95 16.49
N GLU A 299 28.58 7.82 17.51
CA GLU A 299 29.79 8.64 17.63
C GLU A 299 30.73 8.39 16.43
N LYS A 300 31.10 9.47 15.74
CA LYS A 300 32.05 9.42 14.61
C LYS A 300 33.46 9.18 15.14
N LYS A 301 34.07 8.04 14.79
CA LYS A 301 35.43 7.66 15.18
C LYS A 301 36.29 7.38 13.95
N GLY A 302 37.54 7.69 14.04
CA GLY A 302 38.51 7.41 12.99
C GLY A 302 39.94 7.41 13.47
N MET A 303 40.82 6.92 12.59
CA MET A 303 42.25 6.95 12.82
C MET A 303 42.99 7.30 11.53
N ALA A 304 43.96 8.17 11.64
CA ALA A 304 44.81 8.60 10.53
C ALA A 304 45.65 7.39 9.99
N THR A 305 45.68 7.26 8.67
CA THR A 305 46.48 6.21 8.03
C THR A 305 47.97 6.58 7.90
N GLY A 306 48.32 7.86 8.02
CA GLY A 306 49.61 8.36 7.66
C GLY A 306 49.84 8.61 6.15
N LEU A 307 48.85 8.19 5.33
CA LEU A 307 48.82 8.44 3.88
C LEU A 307 48.15 9.78 3.57
N SER A 308 48.46 10.33 2.41
CA SER A 308 47.76 11.50 1.85
C SER A 308 47.42 11.32 0.38
N VAL A 309 46.39 12.01 -0.10
CA VAL A 309 46.06 12.07 -1.52
C VAL A 309 46.27 13.49 -2.05
N VAL A 310 46.44 13.60 -3.36
CA VAL A 310 46.65 14.90 -4.02
C VAL A 310 45.31 15.40 -4.59
N HIS A 311 44.83 16.54 -4.17
CA HIS A 311 43.63 17.16 -4.70
C HIS A 311 43.85 17.53 -6.18
N PRO A 312 43.08 16.92 -7.12
CA PRO A 312 43.40 17.00 -8.55
C PRO A 312 43.28 18.38 -9.18
N LEU A 313 42.55 19.32 -8.57
CA LEU A 313 42.41 20.69 -9.09
C LEU A 313 43.36 21.69 -8.41
N THR A 314 43.65 21.51 -7.11
CA THR A 314 44.51 22.49 -6.37
C THR A 314 45.94 22.01 -6.14
N GLY A 315 46.21 20.70 -6.23
CA GLY A 315 47.49 20.09 -5.89
C GLY A 315 47.78 19.98 -4.39
N GLU A 316 46.84 20.36 -3.55
CA GLU A 316 46.93 20.28 -2.09
C GLU A 316 46.98 18.83 -1.63
N ARG A 317 47.78 18.51 -0.61
CA ARG A 317 47.79 17.19 0.00
C ARG A 317 46.71 17.10 1.09
N LEU A 318 45.80 16.09 0.96
CA LEU A 318 44.75 15.82 1.90
C LEU A 318 45.04 14.52 2.67
N PRO A 319 44.98 14.49 4.03
CA PRO A 319 45.22 13.27 4.78
C PRO A 319 44.12 12.24 4.55
N VAL A 320 44.51 10.95 4.59
CA VAL A 320 43.62 9.80 4.49
C VAL A 320 43.33 9.24 5.89
N TRP A 321 42.08 9.07 6.24
CA TRP A 321 41.61 8.51 7.51
C TRP A 321 40.80 7.24 7.29
N VAL A 322 40.92 6.27 8.20
CA VAL A 322 39.92 5.20 8.34
C VAL A 322 38.83 5.73 9.27
N ALA A 323 37.57 5.67 8.83
CA ALA A 323 36.44 6.14 9.61
C ALA A 323 35.34 5.09 9.75
N ASN A 324 34.72 5.00 10.93
CA ASN A 324 33.72 3.99 11.25
C ASN A 324 32.36 4.20 10.54
N PHE A 325 32.13 5.36 9.95
CA PHE A 325 30.90 5.73 9.23
C PHE A 325 31.01 5.59 7.70
N VAL A 326 32.15 5.14 7.18
CA VAL A 326 32.33 4.84 5.75
C VAL A 326 32.20 3.33 5.53
N LEU A 327 31.30 2.94 4.62
CA LEU A 327 31.01 1.53 4.33
C LEU A 327 31.57 1.13 2.98
N MET A 328 32.11 -0.11 2.89
CA MET A 328 32.60 -0.68 1.63
C MET A 328 31.51 -0.92 0.61
N GLU A 329 30.30 -1.21 1.06
CA GLU A 329 29.18 -1.55 0.22
C GLU A 329 28.47 -0.31 -0.36
N TYR A 330 28.83 0.87 0.07
CA TYR A 330 28.29 2.13 -0.44
C TYR A 330 29.34 2.89 -1.27
N GLY A 331 29.06 3.02 -2.57
CA GLY A 331 29.99 3.67 -3.50
C GLY A 331 31.28 2.90 -3.68
N THR A 332 32.39 3.57 -3.46
CA THR A 332 33.75 3.02 -3.64
C THR A 332 34.44 2.61 -2.33
N GLY A 333 33.73 2.70 -1.20
CA GLY A 333 34.32 2.51 0.12
C GLY A 333 35.22 3.67 0.57
N ALA A 334 35.16 4.81 -0.12
CA ALA A 334 35.87 6.04 0.20
C ALA A 334 34.99 7.27 -0.06
N VAL A 335 35.18 8.31 0.74
CA VAL A 335 34.49 9.58 0.62
C VAL A 335 35.47 10.74 0.70
N MET A 336 35.27 11.78 -0.10
CA MET A 336 35.88 13.06 0.17
C MET A 336 35.07 13.76 1.28
N ALA A 337 35.75 14.35 2.23
CA ALA A 337 35.11 15.02 3.33
C ALA A 337 35.16 16.54 3.18
N VAL A 338 33.99 17.15 3.35
CA VAL A 338 33.82 18.62 3.24
C VAL A 338 33.18 19.15 4.53
N PRO A 339 33.96 19.35 5.60
CA PRO A 339 33.45 19.64 6.93
C PRO A 339 32.61 20.92 7.01
N ALA A 340 32.87 21.93 6.16
CA ALA A 340 32.09 23.16 6.16
C ALA A 340 30.65 22.96 5.65
N HIS A 341 30.37 21.88 4.86
CA HIS A 341 29.11 21.71 4.14
C HIS A 341 28.46 20.33 4.31
N ASP A 342 29.03 19.45 5.13
CA ASP A 342 28.45 18.17 5.58
C ASP A 342 28.59 18.04 7.10
N GLN A 343 27.46 17.83 7.78
CA GLN A 343 27.43 17.82 9.24
C GLN A 343 28.24 16.64 9.83
N ARG A 344 28.24 15.47 9.19
CA ARG A 344 29.01 14.31 9.65
C ARG A 344 30.52 14.57 9.55
N ASP A 345 30.92 15.19 8.46
CA ASP A 345 32.31 15.57 8.21
C ASP A 345 32.75 16.67 9.19
N TRP A 346 31.82 17.59 9.51
CA TRP A 346 32.04 18.65 10.50
C TRP A 346 32.28 18.08 11.91
N GLU A 347 31.43 17.15 12.35
CA GLU A 347 31.57 16.49 13.65
C GLU A 347 32.89 15.75 13.77
N PHE A 348 33.28 15.04 12.72
CA PHE A 348 34.56 14.33 12.66
C PHE A 348 35.76 15.31 12.63
N ALA A 349 35.73 16.35 11.78
CA ALA A 349 36.78 17.31 11.67
C ALA A 349 37.00 18.12 12.98
N THR A 350 35.88 18.46 13.64
CA THR A 350 35.93 19.15 14.94
C THR A 350 36.54 18.24 16.01
N LYS A 351 36.19 16.96 16.04
CA LYS A 351 36.73 16.00 17.00
C LYS A 351 38.23 15.77 16.85
N TYR A 352 38.72 15.73 15.61
CA TYR A 352 40.11 15.42 15.31
C TYR A 352 40.96 16.60 14.89
N ASP A 353 40.44 17.82 15.12
CA ASP A 353 41.10 19.10 14.82
C ASP A 353 41.59 19.23 13.37
N LEU A 354 40.71 18.79 12.43
CA LEU A 354 40.96 18.87 11.00
C LEU A 354 40.43 20.19 10.44
N PRO A 355 41.04 20.74 9.35
CA PRO A 355 40.60 22.01 8.77
C PRO A 355 39.13 21.96 8.31
N ILE A 356 38.43 23.07 8.54
CA ILE A 356 37.07 23.32 8.07
C ILE A 356 37.12 24.52 7.12
N LYS A 357 36.86 24.29 5.83
CA LYS A 357 37.07 25.29 4.77
C LYS A 357 35.76 25.58 4.04
N PRO A 358 35.07 26.68 4.34
CA PRO A 358 33.82 27.03 3.69
C PRO A 358 34.06 27.48 2.24
N VAL A 359 33.19 27.00 1.34
CA VAL A 359 33.25 27.29 -0.11
C VAL A 359 31.88 27.61 -0.72
N ILE A 360 30.81 27.64 0.10
CA ILE A 360 29.45 28.04 -0.31
C ILE A 360 29.00 29.20 0.57
N LEU A 361 28.54 30.29 -0.01
CA LEU A 361 27.95 31.43 0.68
C LEU A 361 26.55 31.11 1.19
N ASN A 362 26.13 31.77 2.26
CA ASN A 362 24.75 31.80 2.69
C ASN A 362 23.84 32.35 1.57
N LEU A 363 22.53 32.14 1.69
CA LEU A 363 21.56 32.63 0.70
C LEU A 363 21.52 34.17 0.58
N ASP A 364 21.93 34.88 1.62
CA ASP A 364 22.05 36.32 1.64
C ASP A 364 23.39 36.86 1.10
N GLY A 365 24.25 35.97 0.64
CA GLY A 365 25.58 36.29 0.09
C GLY A 365 26.66 36.50 1.13
N SER A 366 26.38 36.31 2.42
CA SER A 366 27.39 36.38 3.49
C SER A 366 28.20 35.08 3.60
N GLU A 367 29.40 35.16 4.16
CA GLU A 367 30.19 33.97 4.50
C GLU A 367 29.52 33.19 5.65
N PRO A 368 29.46 31.84 5.56
CA PRO A 368 28.81 31.04 6.60
C PRO A 368 29.68 31.01 7.88
N GLU A 369 29.02 31.08 9.03
CA GLU A 369 29.61 30.81 10.33
C GLU A 369 29.57 29.28 10.59
N VAL A 370 30.75 28.65 10.53
CA VAL A 370 30.84 27.15 10.64
C VAL A 370 31.48 26.70 11.94
N SER A 371 31.57 27.57 12.94
CA SER A 371 32.17 27.21 14.24
C SER A 371 31.30 26.29 15.09
N ALA A 372 30.00 26.34 14.93
CA ALA A 372 29.03 25.56 15.72
C ALA A 372 28.39 24.39 14.95
N ALA A 373 28.32 24.47 13.64
CA ALA A 373 27.74 23.45 12.78
C ALA A 373 28.14 23.67 11.31
N ALA A 374 27.99 22.66 10.46
CA ALA A 374 28.14 22.80 9.03
C ALA A 374 27.01 23.62 8.40
N MET A 375 27.30 24.35 7.34
CA MET A 375 26.32 25.01 6.48
C MET A 375 26.01 24.08 5.30
N THR A 376 24.88 23.40 5.35
CA THR A 376 24.52 22.35 4.40
C THR A 376 23.68 22.80 3.21
N ASP A 377 23.19 24.03 3.22
CA ASP A 377 22.37 24.58 2.15
C ASP A 377 23.20 24.77 0.85
N LYS A 378 22.46 24.77 -0.26
CA LYS A 378 22.99 25.06 -1.57
C LYS A 378 23.04 26.59 -1.75
N GLY A 379 24.14 27.09 -2.30
CA GLY A 379 24.33 28.53 -2.47
C GLY A 379 25.35 28.85 -3.57
N THR A 380 25.85 30.06 -3.56
CA THR A 380 26.86 30.55 -4.49
C THR A 380 28.25 30.12 -4.05
N LEU A 381 29.06 29.61 -4.96
CA LEU A 381 30.42 29.19 -4.68
C LEU A 381 31.31 30.38 -4.41
N PHE A 382 32.18 30.24 -3.41
CA PHE A 382 33.32 31.17 -3.16
C PHE A 382 34.55 30.36 -2.71
N ASN A 383 35.72 30.93 -2.68
CA ASN A 383 36.95 30.19 -2.39
C ASN A 383 37.16 28.95 -3.28
N SER A 384 36.61 28.97 -4.52
CA SER A 384 36.54 27.85 -5.43
C SER A 384 37.21 28.14 -6.78
N ALA A 385 38.32 28.89 -6.77
CA ALA A 385 39.10 29.34 -7.94
C ALA A 385 38.16 29.94 -9.03
N GLU A 386 38.24 29.49 -10.26
CA GLU A 386 37.46 30.00 -11.39
C GLU A 386 35.95 29.72 -11.27
N CYS A 387 35.57 28.79 -10.38
CA CYS A 387 34.16 28.46 -10.12
C CYS A 387 33.49 29.38 -9.09
N SER A 388 34.26 30.33 -8.47
CA SER A 388 33.69 31.28 -7.53
C SER A 388 32.69 32.22 -8.21
N GLY A 389 31.56 32.46 -7.57
CA GLY A 389 30.47 33.28 -8.10
C GLY A 389 29.40 32.48 -8.89
N LEU A 390 29.65 31.23 -9.18
CA LEU A 390 28.66 30.32 -9.80
C LEU A 390 27.63 29.87 -8.76
N ASP A 391 26.40 29.68 -9.20
CA ASP A 391 25.38 29.00 -8.38
C ASP A 391 25.68 27.48 -8.26
N HIS A 392 24.92 26.79 -7.41
CA HIS A 392 25.09 25.37 -7.17
C HIS A 392 25.10 24.53 -8.47
N SER A 393 24.16 24.76 -9.40
CA SER A 393 24.03 23.98 -10.62
C SER A 393 25.18 24.25 -11.61
N ALA A 394 25.50 25.51 -11.82
CA ALA A 394 26.60 25.92 -12.67
C ALA A 394 27.96 25.49 -12.07
N GLY A 395 28.13 25.59 -10.76
CA GLY A 395 29.32 25.12 -10.03
C GLY A 395 29.50 23.61 -10.12
N PHE A 396 28.39 22.84 -9.94
CA PHE A 396 28.39 21.39 -10.15
C PHE A 396 28.94 21.04 -11.55
N ASN A 397 28.38 21.65 -12.57
CA ASN A 397 28.76 21.38 -13.95
C ASN A 397 30.21 21.79 -14.25
N ALA A 398 30.62 22.98 -13.83
CA ALA A 398 31.96 23.49 -14.08
C ALA A 398 33.06 22.62 -13.43
N ILE A 399 32.85 22.18 -12.19
CA ILE A 399 33.80 21.30 -11.49
C ILE A 399 33.79 19.89 -12.07
N ALA A 400 32.63 19.34 -12.42
CA ALA A 400 32.54 18.03 -13.08
C ALA A 400 33.28 18.03 -14.41
N ASP A 401 33.10 19.09 -15.22
CA ASP A 401 33.77 19.22 -16.52
C ASP A 401 35.30 19.43 -16.36
N ALA A 402 35.73 20.20 -15.37
CA ALA A 402 37.17 20.38 -15.06
C ALA A 402 37.84 19.06 -14.65
N LEU A 403 37.18 18.24 -13.84
CA LEU A 403 37.66 16.93 -13.42
C LEU A 403 37.67 15.94 -14.61
N ALA A 404 36.66 15.97 -15.47
CA ALA A 404 36.59 15.15 -16.67
C ALA A 404 37.71 15.53 -17.67
N ALA A 405 37.98 16.83 -17.87
CA ALA A 405 39.04 17.30 -18.74
C ALA A 405 40.43 16.84 -18.29
N LYS A 406 40.65 16.65 -17.00
CA LYS A 406 41.86 16.04 -16.42
C LYS A 406 41.87 14.52 -16.44
N GLY A 407 40.80 13.85 -16.86
CA GLY A 407 40.66 12.41 -16.85
C GLY A 407 40.59 11.77 -15.46
N VAL A 408 40.20 12.55 -14.46
CA VAL A 408 40.10 12.12 -13.04
C VAL A 408 38.69 12.21 -12.47
N GLY A 409 37.70 12.62 -13.26
CA GLY A 409 36.31 12.69 -12.88
C GLY A 409 35.35 12.15 -13.92
N GLU A 410 34.34 11.44 -13.49
CA GLU A 410 33.28 10.92 -14.34
C GLU A 410 31.91 11.20 -13.71
N ARG A 411 30.97 11.77 -14.49
CA ARG A 411 29.58 11.91 -14.04
C ARG A 411 28.96 10.54 -13.91
N LYS A 412 28.31 10.28 -12.80
CA LYS A 412 27.72 9.00 -12.51
C LYS A 412 26.36 9.13 -11.83
N VAL A 413 25.42 8.29 -12.25
CA VAL A 413 24.15 8.12 -11.59
C VAL A 413 24.24 6.87 -10.73
N ASN A 414 23.96 7.02 -9.45
CA ASN A 414 23.88 5.93 -8.50
C ASN A 414 22.47 5.79 -7.95
N TYR A 415 22.12 4.57 -7.58
CA TYR A 415 20.83 4.23 -6.95
C TYR A 415 21.08 3.67 -5.55
N ARG A 416 20.19 4.02 -4.60
CA ARG A 416 20.19 3.38 -3.29
C ARG A 416 19.60 1.98 -3.38
N LEU A 417 18.67 1.75 -4.31
CA LEU A 417 18.11 0.44 -4.61
C LEU A 417 19.22 -0.58 -4.84
N ARG A 418 19.08 -1.75 -4.23
CA ARG A 418 20.00 -2.88 -4.41
C ARG A 418 19.29 -4.05 -5.03
N ASP A 419 20.04 -4.98 -5.61
CA ASP A 419 19.47 -6.19 -6.20
C ASP A 419 18.69 -7.01 -5.19
N TRP A 420 17.63 -7.63 -5.65
CA TRP A 420 16.71 -8.39 -4.84
C TRP A 420 17.29 -9.75 -4.47
N GLY A 421 17.64 -9.94 -3.19
CA GLY A 421 18.09 -11.20 -2.65
C GLY A 421 16.92 -12.16 -2.44
N VAL A 422 16.85 -13.23 -3.21
CA VAL A 422 15.72 -14.15 -3.22
C VAL A 422 15.92 -15.43 -2.45
N SER A 423 17.13 -15.74 -1.99
CA SER A 423 17.42 -16.97 -1.21
C SER A 423 16.94 -16.85 0.22
N ARG A 424 16.26 -17.90 0.70
CA ARG A 424 15.87 -18.07 2.10
C ARG A 424 16.26 -19.46 2.59
N GLN A 425 16.88 -19.53 3.78
CA GLN A 425 17.30 -20.76 4.43
C GLN A 425 16.15 -21.32 5.25
N ARG A 426 15.01 -21.49 4.61
CA ARG A 426 13.80 -22.06 5.20
C ARG A 426 13.23 -23.15 4.31
N TYR A 427 12.36 -23.97 4.88
CA TYR A 427 11.72 -25.07 4.19
C TYR A 427 10.44 -24.66 3.46
N TRP A 428 9.50 -23.99 4.15
CA TRP A 428 8.18 -23.70 3.58
C TRP A 428 8.25 -22.52 2.62
N GLY A 429 8.66 -22.81 1.41
CA GLY A 429 8.87 -21.89 0.29
C GLY A 429 9.12 -22.69 -0.99
N ALA A 430 8.97 -22.06 -2.15
CA ALA A 430 9.26 -22.71 -3.42
C ALA A 430 10.76 -22.96 -3.56
N PRO A 431 11.19 -24.20 -3.89
CA PRO A 431 12.62 -24.50 -4.09
C PRO A 431 13.21 -23.69 -5.24
N ILE A 432 14.42 -23.17 -5.06
CA ILE A 432 15.17 -22.48 -6.11
C ILE A 432 15.66 -23.53 -7.12
N PRO A 433 15.30 -23.42 -8.43
CA PRO A 433 15.51 -24.48 -9.43
C PRO A 433 16.93 -24.44 -10.02
N MET A 434 17.93 -24.58 -9.16
CA MET A 434 19.33 -24.56 -9.56
C MET A 434 20.03 -25.84 -9.08
N VAL A 435 21.05 -26.27 -9.81
CA VAL A 435 21.82 -27.44 -9.49
C VAL A 435 23.34 -27.14 -9.57
N THR A 436 24.13 -27.86 -8.79
CA THR A 436 25.59 -27.82 -8.82
C THR A 436 26.11 -29.18 -9.22
N LEU A 437 26.90 -29.26 -10.29
CA LEU A 437 27.56 -30.46 -10.75
C LEU A 437 28.76 -30.79 -9.85
N GLU A 438 29.29 -32.02 -9.98
CA GLU A 438 30.46 -32.48 -9.19
C GLU A 438 31.71 -31.60 -9.40
N ASP A 439 31.87 -30.98 -10.57
CA ASP A 439 32.97 -30.06 -10.89
C ASP A 439 32.78 -28.65 -10.32
N GLY A 440 31.68 -28.41 -9.62
CA GLY A 440 31.31 -27.09 -9.06
C GLY A 440 30.56 -26.17 -10.03
N THR A 441 30.27 -26.62 -11.24
CA THR A 441 29.48 -25.85 -12.21
C THR A 441 28.05 -25.70 -11.71
N VAL A 442 27.59 -24.44 -11.61
CA VAL A 442 26.20 -24.11 -11.24
C VAL A 442 25.39 -23.85 -12.51
N MET A 443 24.23 -24.48 -12.62
CA MET A 443 23.35 -24.34 -13.77
C MET A 443 21.87 -24.44 -13.38
N PRO A 444 20.95 -23.96 -14.25
CA PRO A 444 19.52 -24.17 -14.05
C PRO A 444 19.14 -25.66 -14.06
N THR A 445 18.17 -26.03 -13.23
CA THR A 445 17.50 -27.32 -13.36
C THR A 445 16.91 -27.44 -14.78
N PRO A 446 17.12 -28.55 -15.50
CA PRO A 446 16.54 -28.75 -16.82
C PRO A 446 15.00 -28.62 -16.80
N GLU A 447 14.45 -28.04 -17.85
CA GLU A 447 13.02 -27.71 -17.93
C GLU A 447 12.11 -28.95 -17.78
N ASP A 448 12.54 -30.11 -18.31
CA ASP A 448 11.84 -31.39 -18.19
C ASP A 448 11.86 -31.98 -16.77
N GLN A 449 12.67 -31.43 -15.87
CA GLN A 449 12.73 -31.77 -14.45
C GLN A 449 11.97 -30.78 -13.56
N LEU A 450 11.30 -29.80 -14.13
CA LEU A 450 10.45 -28.86 -13.38
C LEU A 450 9.00 -29.41 -13.27
N PRO A 451 8.33 -29.20 -12.15
CA PRO A 451 8.78 -28.45 -10.97
C PRO A 451 9.74 -29.25 -10.08
N VAL A 452 10.65 -28.56 -9.42
CA VAL A 452 11.35 -29.11 -8.24
C VAL A 452 10.36 -29.06 -7.09
N ILE A 453 9.85 -30.24 -6.71
CA ILE A 453 8.75 -30.37 -5.75
C ILE A 453 9.28 -30.32 -4.31
N LEU A 454 8.67 -29.46 -3.50
CA LEU A 454 8.88 -29.42 -2.06
C LEU A 454 8.15 -30.62 -1.41
N PRO A 455 8.84 -31.50 -0.64
CA PRO A 455 8.18 -32.59 0.08
C PRO A 455 7.27 -32.02 1.19
N GLU A 456 6.03 -32.49 1.29
CA GLU A 456 5.05 -32.01 2.28
C GLU A 456 5.04 -32.85 3.57
N ASP A 457 5.44 -34.11 3.49
CA ASP A 457 5.52 -35.03 4.63
C ASP A 457 6.91 -34.96 5.29
N VAL A 458 7.09 -33.98 6.16
CA VAL A 458 8.38 -33.68 6.81
C VAL A 458 8.17 -33.50 8.32
N VAL A 459 9.28 -33.67 9.06
CA VAL A 459 9.35 -33.35 10.48
C VAL A 459 10.13 -32.05 10.66
N MET A 460 9.53 -31.09 11.38
CA MET A 460 10.13 -29.79 11.69
C MET A 460 10.82 -29.85 13.05
N ASP A 461 12.14 -29.65 13.09
CA ASP A 461 12.92 -29.51 14.33
C ASP A 461 13.02 -28.04 14.82
N GLY A 462 12.58 -27.10 13.99
CA GLY A 462 12.61 -25.67 14.27
C GLY A 462 13.98 -24.99 14.07
N ILE A 463 15.01 -25.74 13.65
CA ILE A 463 16.39 -25.26 13.52
C ILE A 463 16.86 -25.42 12.07
N THR A 464 16.78 -26.63 11.51
CA THR A 464 17.31 -26.96 10.19
C THR A 464 16.18 -27.19 9.21
N SER A 465 16.27 -26.60 8.01
CA SER A 465 15.33 -26.89 6.91
C SER A 465 15.33 -28.39 6.60
N PRO A 466 14.18 -29.07 6.58
CA PRO A 466 14.09 -30.50 6.27
C PRO A 466 14.72 -30.90 4.95
N ILE A 467 14.63 -30.08 3.90
CA ILE A 467 15.27 -30.37 2.60
C ILE A 467 16.80 -30.22 2.65
N LYS A 468 17.31 -29.44 3.59
CA LYS A 468 18.77 -29.33 3.83
C LYS A 468 19.26 -30.45 4.74
N ALA A 469 18.44 -30.90 5.68
CA ALA A 469 18.74 -32.01 6.57
C ALA A 469 18.72 -33.39 5.87
N ASP A 470 17.92 -33.53 4.81
CA ASP A 470 17.81 -34.75 4.00
C ASP A 470 18.80 -34.73 2.82
N PRO A 471 19.95 -35.44 2.92
CA PRO A 471 20.95 -35.47 1.87
C PRO A 471 20.44 -36.14 0.58
N ASP A 472 19.43 -37.00 0.67
CA ASP A 472 18.89 -37.72 -0.49
C ASP A 472 17.97 -36.82 -1.33
N TRP A 473 17.25 -35.89 -0.72
CA TRP A 473 16.47 -34.91 -1.46
C TRP A 473 17.31 -34.03 -2.38
N ALA A 474 18.50 -33.63 -1.92
CA ALA A 474 19.43 -32.78 -2.69
C ALA A 474 20.03 -33.51 -3.90
N LYS A 475 20.12 -34.83 -3.88
CA LYS A 475 20.71 -35.59 -4.96
C LYS A 475 19.82 -35.64 -6.20
N THR A 476 20.44 -35.40 -7.35
CA THR A 476 19.76 -35.48 -8.66
C THR A 476 20.78 -35.83 -9.74
N THR A 477 20.31 -35.94 -10.98
CA THR A 477 21.15 -36.12 -12.16
C THR A 477 20.75 -35.14 -13.25
N VAL A 478 21.75 -34.57 -13.93
CA VAL A 478 21.55 -33.70 -15.08
C VAL A 478 22.34 -34.26 -16.26
N ASN A 479 21.68 -34.58 -17.36
CA ASN A 479 22.27 -35.21 -18.53
C ASN A 479 23.11 -36.46 -18.18
N GLY A 480 22.63 -37.25 -17.22
CA GLY A 480 23.29 -38.47 -16.75
C GLY A 480 24.48 -38.23 -15.78
N GLN A 481 24.80 -37.01 -15.43
CA GLN A 481 25.81 -36.64 -14.46
C GLN A 481 25.21 -36.38 -13.07
N PRO A 482 25.83 -36.87 -11.99
CA PRO A 482 25.40 -36.51 -10.64
C PRO A 482 25.42 -34.99 -10.40
N ALA A 483 24.41 -34.52 -9.69
CA ALA A 483 24.28 -33.11 -9.32
C ALA A 483 23.60 -32.97 -7.96
N LEU A 484 23.76 -31.80 -7.34
CA LEU A 484 23.07 -31.44 -6.11
C LEU A 484 22.12 -30.26 -6.36
N ARG A 485 20.88 -30.40 -5.91
CA ARG A 485 19.90 -29.32 -5.94
C ARG A 485 20.28 -28.25 -4.94
N GLU A 486 19.91 -27.00 -5.26
CA GLU A 486 19.88 -25.91 -4.29
C GLU A 486 18.88 -26.24 -3.18
N THR A 487 19.27 -25.98 -1.93
CA THR A 487 18.43 -26.25 -0.75
C THR A 487 17.80 -24.98 -0.15
N ASP A 488 18.14 -23.82 -0.66
CA ASP A 488 17.44 -22.59 -0.34
C ASP A 488 16.10 -22.52 -1.08
N THR A 489 15.13 -21.85 -0.48
CA THR A 489 13.83 -21.55 -1.09
C THR A 489 13.73 -20.08 -1.45
N PHE A 490 12.76 -19.74 -2.28
CA PHE A 490 12.50 -18.35 -2.64
C PHE A 490 11.97 -17.51 -1.48
N ASP A 491 12.32 -16.24 -1.50
CA ASP A 491 11.57 -15.19 -0.79
C ASP A 491 10.09 -15.23 -1.21
N THR A 492 9.19 -15.21 -0.25
CA THR A 492 7.74 -15.30 -0.50
C THR A 492 7.18 -14.14 -1.33
N PHE A 493 7.91 -13.03 -1.48
CA PHE A 493 7.57 -11.99 -2.45
C PHE A 493 7.73 -12.44 -3.91
N MET A 494 8.45 -13.53 -4.17
CA MET A 494 8.47 -14.13 -5.50
C MET A 494 7.07 -14.55 -5.94
N GLU A 495 6.36 -15.29 -5.10
CA GLU A 495 5.02 -15.80 -5.37
C GLU A 495 4.02 -14.65 -5.56
N SER A 496 4.07 -13.64 -4.68
CA SER A 496 3.14 -12.51 -4.71
C SER A 496 3.45 -11.47 -5.78
N SER A 497 4.54 -11.63 -6.53
CA SER A 497 4.92 -10.67 -7.57
C SER A 497 4.23 -10.90 -8.91
N TRP A 498 3.63 -12.06 -9.15
CA TRP A 498 3.02 -12.40 -10.45
C TRP A 498 1.65 -13.09 -10.39
N TYR A 499 1.11 -13.36 -9.20
CA TYR A 499 -0.18 -14.05 -9.01
C TYR A 499 -1.34 -13.39 -9.76
N TYR A 500 -1.36 -12.07 -9.81
CA TYR A 500 -2.35 -11.28 -10.53
C TYR A 500 -2.39 -11.65 -12.03
N ALA A 501 -1.24 -11.93 -12.62
CA ALA A 501 -1.16 -12.38 -14.00
C ALA A 501 -1.64 -13.83 -14.15
N ARG A 502 -1.28 -14.70 -13.21
CA ARG A 502 -1.72 -16.10 -13.23
C ARG A 502 -3.24 -16.25 -13.08
N TYR A 503 -3.89 -15.40 -12.32
CA TYR A 503 -5.36 -15.40 -12.23
C TYR A 503 -6.06 -15.23 -13.59
N THR A 504 -5.43 -14.61 -14.56
CA THR A 504 -6.00 -14.44 -15.90
C THR A 504 -6.18 -15.77 -16.63
N CYS A 505 -5.41 -16.79 -16.25
CA CYS A 505 -5.36 -18.12 -16.87
C CYS A 505 -4.93 -19.21 -15.86
N ALA A 506 -5.63 -19.27 -14.71
CA ALA A 506 -5.25 -20.14 -13.58
C ALA A 506 -5.07 -21.64 -13.97
N ASP A 507 -5.88 -22.14 -14.90
CA ASP A 507 -5.85 -23.53 -15.37
C ASP A 507 -4.93 -23.78 -16.57
N TYR A 508 -4.22 -22.76 -17.06
CA TYR A 508 -3.36 -22.90 -18.22
C TYR A 508 -2.14 -23.77 -17.92
N LYS A 509 -1.91 -24.82 -18.74
CA LYS A 509 -0.88 -25.82 -18.50
C LYS A 509 0.31 -25.74 -19.47
N ASP A 510 0.14 -25.03 -20.60
CA ASP A 510 1.13 -25.02 -21.67
C ASP A 510 2.22 -23.94 -21.46
N GLY A 511 2.10 -23.14 -20.41
CA GLY A 511 3.07 -22.11 -20.07
C GLY A 511 2.72 -21.35 -18.80
N MET A 512 3.57 -20.39 -18.44
CA MET A 512 3.37 -19.53 -17.28
C MET A 512 2.10 -18.70 -17.40
N LEU A 513 1.87 -18.12 -18.57
CA LEU A 513 0.68 -17.32 -18.91
C LEU A 513 0.18 -17.70 -20.30
N ASP A 514 -1.15 -17.70 -20.48
CA ASP A 514 -1.79 -17.66 -21.77
C ASP A 514 -1.75 -16.20 -22.28
N PRO A 515 -1.02 -15.91 -23.37
CA PRO A 515 -0.88 -14.53 -23.84
C PRO A 515 -2.20 -13.85 -24.19
N ALA A 516 -3.16 -14.59 -24.75
CA ALA A 516 -4.47 -14.05 -25.11
C ALA A 516 -5.28 -13.64 -23.87
N ALA A 517 -5.38 -14.53 -22.87
CA ALA A 517 -6.08 -14.25 -21.63
C ALA A 517 -5.37 -13.16 -20.81
N ALA A 518 -4.04 -13.24 -20.69
CA ALA A 518 -3.26 -12.25 -19.95
C ALA A 518 -3.42 -10.84 -20.57
N ASN A 519 -3.34 -10.71 -21.89
CA ASN A 519 -3.45 -9.41 -22.54
C ASN A 519 -4.89 -8.89 -22.64
N TYR A 520 -5.89 -9.77 -22.49
CA TYR A 520 -7.28 -9.32 -22.35
C TYR A 520 -7.52 -8.67 -20.98
N TRP A 521 -7.09 -9.31 -19.89
CA TRP A 521 -7.38 -8.85 -18.54
C TRP A 521 -6.42 -7.80 -18.01
N LEU A 522 -5.11 -7.87 -18.37
CA LEU A 522 -4.09 -6.95 -17.87
C LEU A 522 -4.04 -5.64 -18.68
N PRO A 523 -3.66 -4.53 -18.04
CA PRO A 523 -3.33 -4.41 -16.62
C PRO A 523 -4.55 -4.53 -15.71
N VAL A 524 -4.32 -4.79 -14.41
CA VAL A 524 -5.35 -4.72 -13.37
C VAL A 524 -5.95 -3.31 -13.37
N ASP A 525 -7.27 -3.19 -13.43
CA ASP A 525 -7.92 -1.88 -13.47
C ASP A 525 -8.00 -1.24 -12.08
N GLN A 526 -8.28 -2.04 -11.06
CA GLN A 526 -8.28 -1.59 -9.67
C GLN A 526 -7.53 -2.58 -8.78
N TYR A 527 -6.51 -2.12 -8.10
CA TYR A 527 -5.80 -2.86 -7.06
C TYR A 527 -6.10 -2.29 -5.67
N VAL A 528 -6.41 -3.15 -4.71
CA VAL A 528 -6.76 -2.76 -3.33
C VAL A 528 -5.86 -3.48 -2.34
N GLY A 529 -5.19 -2.73 -1.47
CA GLY A 529 -4.32 -3.31 -0.45
C GLY A 529 -3.82 -2.29 0.56
N GLY A 530 -3.00 -2.73 1.51
CA GLY A 530 -2.44 -1.86 2.55
C GLY A 530 -1.25 -1.03 2.07
N ILE A 531 -1.10 0.17 2.59
CA ILE A 531 0.03 1.06 2.27
C ILE A 531 1.38 0.51 2.76
N GLU A 532 1.38 -0.39 3.73
CA GLU A 532 2.58 -1.07 4.22
C GLU A 532 3.35 -1.83 3.13
N HIS A 533 2.69 -2.12 2.01
CA HIS A 533 3.27 -2.80 0.86
C HIS A 533 3.90 -1.86 -0.19
N ALA A 534 3.89 -0.54 0.05
CA ALA A 534 4.33 0.47 -0.93
C ALA A 534 5.75 0.25 -1.46
N ILE A 535 6.69 -0.15 -0.60
CA ILE A 535 8.10 -0.39 -0.95
C ILE A 535 8.36 -1.88 -1.23
N MET A 536 7.81 -2.78 -0.41
CA MET A 536 8.03 -4.22 -0.52
C MET A 536 7.31 -4.80 -1.73
N HIS A 537 6.09 -5.28 -1.52
CA HIS A 537 5.31 -5.97 -2.54
C HIS A 537 5.10 -5.15 -3.82
N LEU A 538 4.71 -3.88 -3.71
CA LEU A 538 4.38 -3.06 -4.89
C LEU A 538 5.60 -2.73 -5.75
N MET A 539 6.80 -2.64 -5.18
CA MET A 539 8.03 -2.48 -5.96
C MET A 539 8.32 -3.75 -6.78
N TYR A 540 8.28 -4.92 -6.13
CA TYR A 540 8.51 -6.19 -6.81
C TYR A 540 7.40 -6.53 -7.81
N PHE A 541 6.15 -6.22 -7.49
CA PHE A 541 4.99 -6.34 -8.38
C PHE A 541 5.19 -5.57 -9.70
N ARG A 542 5.69 -4.33 -9.63
CA ARG A 542 6.03 -3.53 -10.80
C ARG A 542 7.24 -4.08 -11.55
N PHE A 543 8.29 -4.43 -10.83
CA PHE A 543 9.51 -4.99 -11.40
C PHE A 543 9.23 -6.30 -12.14
N PHE A 544 8.53 -7.22 -11.49
CA PHE A 544 8.21 -8.52 -12.08
C PHE A 544 7.35 -8.40 -13.34
N HIS A 545 6.42 -7.44 -13.35
CA HIS A 545 5.63 -7.15 -14.54
C HIS A 545 6.49 -6.73 -15.75
N LYS A 546 7.51 -5.91 -15.51
CA LYS A 546 8.46 -5.51 -16.55
C LYS A 546 9.28 -6.70 -17.05
N LEU A 547 9.64 -7.62 -16.16
CA LEU A 547 10.29 -8.86 -16.56
C LEU A 547 9.37 -9.75 -17.43
N LEU A 548 8.09 -9.86 -17.07
CA LEU A 548 7.09 -10.58 -17.88
C LEU A 548 6.88 -9.91 -19.25
N ARG A 549 6.84 -8.59 -19.29
CA ARG A 549 6.78 -7.80 -20.54
C ARG A 549 7.98 -8.10 -21.44
N ASP A 550 9.17 -8.03 -20.89
CA ASP A 550 10.42 -8.23 -21.65
C ASP A 550 10.64 -9.70 -22.06
N ALA A 551 9.95 -10.62 -21.41
CA ALA A 551 9.84 -12.02 -21.83
C ALA A 551 8.74 -12.25 -22.89
N GLY A 552 7.97 -11.22 -23.27
CA GLY A 552 6.90 -11.32 -24.26
C GLY A 552 5.61 -11.97 -23.75
N LEU A 553 5.47 -12.10 -22.40
CA LEU A 553 4.30 -12.74 -21.78
C LEU A 553 3.14 -11.78 -21.56
N VAL A 554 3.41 -10.49 -21.43
CA VAL A 554 2.42 -9.43 -21.28
C VAL A 554 2.79 -8.22 -22.14
N ASN A 555 1.79 -7.42 -22.55
CA ASN A 555 1.99 -6.25 -23.43
C ASN A 555 1.98 -4.91 -22.65
N SER A 556 1.43 -4.90 -21.43
CA SER A 556 1.35 -3.68 -20.64
C SER A 556 2.68 -3.38 -19.93
N ASN A 557 2.90 -2.09 -19.63
CA ASN A 557 4.14 -1.62 -19.01
C ASN A 557 4.09 -1.63 -17.48
N GLU A 558 2.91 -1.40 -16.91
CA GLU A 558 2.67 -1.44 -15.47
C GLU A 558 1.55 -2.43 -15.14
N PRO A 559 1.60 -3.08 -13.97
CA PRO A 559 0.67 -4.16 -13.64
C PRO A 559 -0.74 -3.69 -13.28
N ALA A 560 -0.90 -2.48 -12.79
CA ALA A 560 -2.17 -1.93 -12.33
C ALA A 560 -2.31 -0.46 -12.67
N LYS A 561 -3.53 -0.06 -13.11
CA LYS A 561 -3.87 1.33 -13.44
C LYS A 561 -4.14 2.16 -12.19
N ARG A 562 -5.05 1.68 -11.34
CA ARG A 562 -5.49 2.38 -10.14
C ARG A 562 -5.14 1.59 -8.89
N LEU A 563 -4.59 2.26 -7.89
CA LEU A 563 -4.28 1.68 -6.58
C LEU A 563 -5.08 2.41 -5.50
N LEU A 564 -5.78 1.65 -4.67
CA LEU A 564 -6.39 2.14 -3.45
C LEU A 564 -5.66 1.55 -2.25
N CYS A 565 -5.02 2.40 -1.46
CA CYS A 565 -4.42 2.02 -0.19
C CYS A 565 -5.43 2.19 0.92
N GLN A 566 -5.92 1.07 1.45
CA GLN A 566 -6.87 1.11 2.56
C GLN A 566 -6.22 1.58 3.85
N GLY A 567 -6.99 2.31 4.65
CA GLY A 567 -6.61 2.64 6.02
C GLY A 567 -6.72 1.45 6.96
N MET A 568 -5.92 1.46 8.02
CA MET A 568 -5.91 0.39 9.02
C MET A 568 -7.21 0.33 9.82
N VAL A 569 -7.59 -0.87 10.27
CA VAL A 569 -8.63 -1.04 11.28
C VAL A 569 -7.97 -1.16 12.65
N LEU A 570 -8.34 -0.27 13.54
CA LEU A 570 -7.85 -0.24 14.91
C LEU A 570 -8.90 -0.81 15.86
N ALA A 571 -8.42 -1.45 16.92
CA ALA A 571 -9.24 -1.87 18.04
C ALA A 571 -8.51 -1.60 19.35
N ASP A 572 -9.26 -1.50 20.43
CA ASP A 572 -8.73 -1.44 21.77
C ASP A 572 -7.80 -2.65 22.02
N ALA A 573 -6.71 -2.44 22.73
CA ALA A 573 -5.78 -3.50 23.10
C ALA A 573 -5.63 -3.52 24.62
N PHE A 574 -5.73 -4.73 25.21
CA PHE A 574 -5.65 -4.96 26.65
C PHE A 574 -4.66 -6.07 26.95
N TYR A 575 -3.93 -5.94 28.04
CA TYR A 575 -3.05 -7.00 28.52
C TYR A 575 -2.98 -7.03 30.05
N TYR A 576 -2.55 -8.16 30.60
CA TYR A 576 -2.10 -8.25 31.98
C TYR A 576 -0.64 -8.69 32.01
N LEU A 577 0.06 -8.36 33.10
CA LEU A 577 1.44 -8.79 33.29
C LEU A 577 1.47 -10.18 33.91
N GLY A 578 2.21 -11.08 33.26
CA GLY A 578 2.49 -12.40 33.82
C GLY A 578 3.53 -12.35 34.95
N VAL A 579 3.86 -13.51 35.51
CA VAL A 579 4.72 -13.66 36.68
C VAL A 579 6.14 -13.11 36.45
N ASN A 580 6.61 -13.19 35.19
CA ASN A 580 7.95 -12.72 34.82
C ASN A 580 7.92 -11.31 34.17
N GLY A 581 6.76 -10.62 34.20
CA GLY A 581 6.59 -9.29 33.62
C GLY A 581 6.25 -9.30 32.14
N GLU A 582 6.06 -10.48 31.52
CA GLU A 582 5.60 -10.61 30.14
C GLU A 582 4.17 -10.10 29.98
N ARG A 583 3.86 -9.52 28.83
CA ARG A 583 2.52 -9.06 28.47
C ARG A 583 1.68 -10.19 27.91
N ASN A 584 0.61 -10.53 28.61
CA ASN A 584 -0.40 -11.49 28.15
C ASN A 584 -1.60 -10.74 27.61
N TRP A 585 -1.73 -10.72 26.28
CA TRP A 585 -2.77 -9.97 25.59
C TRP A 585 -4.13 -10.64 25.68
N VAL A 586 -5.16 -9.83 25.98
CA VAL A 586 -6.54 -10.27 26.17
C VAL A 586 -7.40 -9.70 25.04
N SER A 587 -8.28 -10.54 24.48
CA SER A 587 -9.20 -10.10 23.45
C SER A 587 -10.14 -9.00 23.96
N PRO A 588 -10.35 -7.91 23.22
CA PRO A 588 -11.27 -6.84 23.64
C PRO A 588 -12.70 -7.30 23.89
N VAL A 589 -13.14 -8.37 23.23
CA VAL A 589 -14.49 -8.95 23.44
C VAL A 589 -14.65 -9.61 24.80
N ASP A 590 -13.54 -9.98 25.44
CA ASP A 590 -13.49 -10.60 26.75
C ASP A 590 -13.25 -9.57 27.88
N VAL A 591 -13.27 -8.27 27.57
CA VAL A 591 -12.97 -7.21 28.54
C VAL A 591 -14.18 -6.30 28.73
N THR A 592 -14.54 -6.10 29.98
CA THR A 592 -15.53 -5.10 30.38
C THR A 592 -14.81 -3.83 30.84
N VAL A 593 -15.21 -2.69 30.28
CA VAL A 593 -14.59 -1.39 30.57
C VAL A 593 -15.54 -0.44 31.28
N GLU A 594 -15.02 0.29 32.25
CA GLU A 594 -15.67 1.43 32.86
C GLU A 594 -15.09 2.72 32.27
N ARG A 595 -15.95 3.68 31.91
CA ARG A 595 -15.54 4.95 31.29
C ARG A 595 -15.94 6.14 32.16
N ASP A 596 -15.12 7.17 32.15
CA ASP A 596 -15.42 8.44 32.82
C ASP A 596 -16.41 9.31 31.97
N GLU A 597 -16.79 10.47 32.48
CA GLU A 597 -17.67 11.44 31.82
C GLU A 597 -17.10 11.93 30.47
N LYS A 598 -15.81 11.78 30.24
CA LYS A 598 -15.10 12.11 28.99
C LYS A 598 -14.87 10.88 28.10
N SER A 599 -15.58 9.77 28.37
CA SER A 599 -15.50 8.50 27.64
C SER A 599 -14.12 7.81 27.68
N ARG A 600 -13.20 8.20 28.59
CA ARG A 600 -11.91 7.55 28.76
C ARG A 600 -12.07 6.30 29.62
N ILE A 601 -11.37 5.21 29.24
CA ILE A 601 -11.35 3.97 30.00
C ILE A 601 -10.61 4.22 31.32
N VAL A 602 -11.32 4.04 32.43
CA VAL A 602 -10.77 4.22 33.78
C VAL A 602 -10.52 2.89 34.50
N LYS A 603 -11.22 1.84 34.07
CA LYS A 603 -11.03 0.49 34.55
C LYS A 603 -11.38 -0.52 33.48
N ALA A 604 -10.65 -1.61 33.45
CA ALA A 604 -10.90 -2.72 32.52
C ALA A 604 -10.69 -4.05 33.29
N VAL A 605 -11.62 -4.99 33.11
CA VAL A 605 -11.61 -6.29 33.77
C VAL A 605 -11.97 -7.36 32.74
N ASP A 606 -11.20 -8.46 32.71
CA ASP A 606 -11.51 -9.59 31.85
C ASP A 606 -12.61 -10.50 32.38
N THR A 607 -13.02 -11.48 31.55
CA THR A 607 -14.07 -12.46 31.92
C THR A 607 -13.70 -13.35 33.12
N GLN A 608 -12.42 -13.40 33.49
CA GLN A 608 -11.92 -14.13 34.66
C GLN A 608 -11.87 -13.25 35.92
N GLY A 609 -12.31 -11.99 35.84
CA GLY A 609 -12.30 -11.03 36.94
C GLY A 609 -10.93 -10.41 37.22
N ARG A 610 -9.95 -10.57 36.29
CA ARG A 610 -8.61 -9.95 36.41
C ARG A 610 -8.65 -8.52 35.89
N GLU A 611 -8.02 -7.62 36.60
CA GLU A 611 -7.78 -6.28 36.10
C GLU A 611 -6.76 -6.32 34.96
N VAL A 612 -7.10 -5.69 33.84
CA VAL A 612 -6.26 -5.61 32.64
C VAL A 612 -5.90 -4.17 32.35
N ILE A 613 -4.72 -3.99 31.73
CA ILE A 613 -4.17 -2.68 31.42
C ILE A 613 -4.60 -2.31 29.97
N TYR A 614 -5.17 -1.13 29.83
CA TYR A 614 -5.47 -0.58 28.52
C TYR A 614 -4.20 -0.06 27.84
N ALA A 615 -3.84 -0.66 26.71
CA ALA A 615 -2.65 -0.29 25.94
C ALA A 615 -2.94 0.75 24.83
N GLY A 616 -4.16 1.27 24.79
CA GLY A 616 -4.60 2.18 23.74
C GLY A 616 -5.17 1.46 22.52
N MET A 617 -5.69 2.25 21.57
CA MET A 617 -6.10 1.77 20.27
C MET A 617 -4.89 1.41 19.40
N SER A 618 -4.92 0.26 18.77
CA SER A 618 -3.83 -0.18 17.90
C SER A 618 -4.35 -1.02 16.73
N LYS A 619 -3.51 -1.16 15.68
CA LYS A 619 -3.80 -2.04 14.55
C LYS A 619 -4.21 -3.42 15.06
N MET A 620 -5.30 -3.96 14.51
CA MET A 620 -5.69 -5.34 14.79
C MET A 620 -4.59 -6.31 14.38
N SER A 621 -4.14 -7.12 15.31
CA SER A 621 -3.07 -8.10 15.08
C SER A 621 -3.25 -9.32 15.97
N LYS A 622 -2.75 -10.46 15.48
CA LYS A 622 -2.72 -11.70 16.25
C LYS A 622 -1.81 -11.61 17.48
N SER A 623 -0.71 -10.87 17.35
CA SER A 623 0.27 -10.68 18.42
C SER A 623 -0.31 -9.92 19.62
N LYS A 624 -1.26 -9.03 19.39
CA LYS A 624 -1.97 -8.27 20.45
C LYS A 624 -3.34 -8.86 20.81
N ASN A 625 -3.74 -9.94 20.17
CA ASN A 625 -5.04 -10.60 20.39
C ASN A 625 -6.23 -9.62 20.36
N ASN A 626 -6.13 -8.54 19.57
CA ASN A 626 -7.16 -7.52 19.48
C ASN A 626 -7.94 -7.55 18.15
N GLY A 627 -7.79 -8.62 17.38
CA GLY A 627 -8.56 -8.85 16.16
C GLY A 627 -9.98 -9.32 16.49
N ILE A 628 -10.97 -8.64 15.90
CA ILE A 628 -12.38 -9.07 15.98
C ILE A 628 -12.62 -10.15 14.93
N ASP A 629 -13.19 -11.27 15.35
CA ASP A 629 -13.53 -12.38 14.45
C ASP A 629 -14.76 -12.01 13.60
N PRO A 630 -14.62 -11.96 12.25
CA PRO A 630 -15.72 -11.63 11.37
C PRO A 630 -16.90 -12.61 11.48
N GLN A 631 -16.64 -13.88 11.74
CA GLN A 631 -17.68 -14.89 11.82
C GLN A 631 -18.67 -14.57 12.94
N LEU A 632 -18.19 -14.20 14.12
CA LEU A 632 -19.05 -13.80 15.25
C LEU A 632 -19.92 -12.59 14.91
N MET A 633 -19.39 -11.65 14.15
CA MET A 633 -20.15 -10.46 13.71
C MET A 633 -21.20 -10.81 12.67
N VAL A 634 -20.86 -11.69 11.73
CA VAL A 634 -21.82 -12.17 10.72
C VAL A 634 -22.94 -12.99 11.36
N GLU A 635 -22.61 -13.88 12.30
CA GLU A 635 -23.61 -14.68 13.04
C GLU A 635 -24.58 -13.79 13.83
N ARG A 636 -24.09 -12.69 14.38
CA ARG A 636 -24.89 -11.78 15.23
C ARG A 636 -25.69 -10.74 14.43
N TYR A 637 -25.15 -10.20 13.37
CA TYR A 637 -25.71 -9.04 12.67
C TYR A 637 -26.00 -9.30 11.18
N GLY A 638 -25.44 -10.36 10.59
CA GLY A 638 -25.45 -10.63 9.17
C GLY A 638 -24.27 -10.01 8.42
N ALA A 639 -23.91 -10.59 7.29
CA ALA A 639 -22.81 -10.15 6.44
C ALA A 639 -23.05 -8.74 5.88
N ASP A 640 -24.26 -8.46 5.39
CA ASP A 640 -24.60 -7.15 4.82
C ASP A 640 -24.46 -6.01 5.82
N THR A 641 -24.81 -6.24 7.08
CA THR A 641 -24.61 -5.26 8.16
C THR A 641 -23.15 -4.96 8.40
N VAL A 642 -22.31 -6.00 8.44
CA VAL A 642 -20.85 -5.87 8.64
C VAL A 642 -20.22 -5.13 7.47
N ARG A 643 -20.57 -5.49 6.25
CA ARG A 643 -20.09 -4.83 5.01
C ARG A 643 -20.47 -3.35 4.98
N LEU A 644 -21.72 -3.05 5.29
CA LEU A 644 -22.24 -1.68 5.32
C LEU A 644 -21.52 -0.82 6.35
N PHE A 645 -21.32 -1.34 7.55
CA PHE A 645 -20.55 -0.65 8.59
C PHE A 645 -19.12 -0.36 8.14
N MET A 646 -18.42 -1.35 7.57
CA MET A 646 -17.03 -1.20 7.12
C MET A 646 -16.85 -0.10 6.06
N MET A 647 -17.88 0.11 5.23
CA MET A 647 -17.85 1.12 4.17
C MET A 647 -18.34 2.48 4.65
N PHE A 648 -19.17 2.52 5.67
CA PHE A 648 -19.77 3.76 6.18
C PHE A 648 -18.92 4.45 7.26
N ALA A 649 -18.24 3.69 8.10
CA ALA A 649 -17.60 4.20 9.33
C ALA A 649 -16.46 5.19 9.08
N SER A 650 -15.76 5.09 7.96
CA SER A 650 -14.61 5.93 7.62
C SER A 650 -14.35 5.91 6.11
N PRO A 651 -13.76 6.97 5.52
CA PRO A 651 -13.22 6.92 4.16
C PRO A 651 -12.27 5.73 3.98
N ALA A 652 -12.27 5.12 2.78
CA ALA A 652 -11.54 3.87 2.52
C ALA A 652 -10.03 3.94 2.81
N ASP A 653 -9.42 5.09 2.54
CA ASP A 653 -7.99 5.38 2.74
C ASP A 653 -7.63 5.86 4.16
N MET A 654 -8.64 6.09 5.00
CA MET A 654 -8.45 6.58 6.36
C MET A 654 -8.57 5.44 7.37
N THR A 655 -7.93 5.61 8.51
CA THR A 655 -8.04 4.69 9.64
C THR A 655 -9.47 4.56 10.13
N LEU A 656 -9.89 3.33 10.44
CA LEU A 656 -11.19 3.00 11.02
C LEU A 656 -11.00 2.51 12.45
N GLU A 657 -11.63 3.16 13.40
CA GLU A 657 -11.72 2.70 14.78
C GLU A 657 -12.93 1.78 14.93
N TRP A 658 -12.68 0.54 15.38
CA TRP A 658 -13.75 -0.42 15.58
C TRP A 658 -14.66 -0.03 16.74
N GLN A 659 -15.96 0.06 16.47
CA GLN A 659 -16.98 0.33 17.49
C GLN A 659 -18.22 -0.51 17.19
N GLU A 660 -18.59 -1.40 18.09
CA GLU A 660 -19.75 -2.30 17.91
C GLU A 660 -21.08 -1.54 17.80
N SER A 661 -21.20 -0.40 18.48
CA SER A 661 -22.38 0.48 18.38
C SER A 661 -22.63 1.00 16.96
N GLY A 662 -21.56 1.15 16.16
CA GLY A 662 -21.67 1.50 14.75
C GLY A 662 -22.25 0.37 13.90
N VAL A 663 -21.89 -0.87 14.21
CA VAL A 663 -22.46 -2.07 13.55
C VAL A 663 -23.96 -2.17 13.83
N GLU A 664 -24.37 -1.92 15.06
CA GLU A 664 -25.80 -1.86 15.43
C GLU A 664 -26.54 -0.75 14.70
N GLY A 665 -25.89 0.40 14.48
CA GLY A 665 -26.42 1.51 13.65
C GLY A 665 -26.70 1.09 12.22
N ALA A 666 -25.75 0.39 11.60
CA ALA A 666 -25.90 -0.17 10.25
C ALA A 666 -27.04 -1.19 10.19
N ASN A 667 -27.15 -2.07 11.19
CA ASN A 667 -28.25 -3.05 11.27
C ASN A 667 -29.63 -2.36 11.37
N ARG A 668 -29.76 -1.33 12.20
CA ARG A 668 -31.00 -0.55 12.29
C ARG A 668 -31.37 0.11 10.97
N PHE A 669 -30.37 0.61 10.22
CA PHE A 669 -30.62 1.19 8.91
C PHE A 669 -31.18 0.16 7.93
N LEU A 670 -30.55 -1.04 7.82
CA LEU A 670 -31.05 -2.10 6.96
C LEU A 670 -32.46 -2.54 7.32
N LYS A 671 -32.76 -2.66 8.61
CA LYS A 671 -34.11 -2.97 9.07
C LYS A 671 -35.14 -1.92 8.64
N ARG A 672 -34.78 -0.64 8.62
CA ARG A 672 -35.65 0.44 8.13
C ARG A 672 -35.87 0.36 6.63
N VAL A 673 -34.83 0.10 5.85
CA VAL A 673 -34.96 -0.11 4.39
C VAL A 673 -35.86 -1.29 4.10
N TRP A 674 -35.63 -2.41 4.78
CA TRP A 674 -36.41 -3.63 4.65
C TRP A 674 -37.88 -3.40 4.95
N LYS A 675 -38.17 -2.73 6.07
CA LYS A 675 -39.54 -2.44 6.50
C LYS A 675 -40.27 -1.52 5.49
N LEU A 676 -39.62 -0.50 4.98
CA LEU A 676 -40.21 0.40 4.01
C LEU A 676 -40.59 -0.31 2.71
N VAL A 677 -39.74 -1.20 2.22
CA VAL A 677 -40.03 -2.01 1.03
C VAL A 677 -41.13 -3.01 1.30
N TYR A 678 -41.10 -3.68 2.46
CA TYR A 678 -42.20 -4.59 2.86
C TYR A 678 -43.52 -3.87 2.87
N ASP A 679 -43.64 -2.75 3.56
CA ASP A 679 -44.90 -1.99 3.67
C ASP A 679 -45.37 -1.50 2.31
N HIS A 680 -44.49 -1.06 1.45
CA HIS A 680 -44.80 -0.67 0.08
C HIS A 680 -45.37 -1.84 -0.73
N SER A 681 -44.70 -3.01 -0.64
CA SER A 681 -45.14 -4.21 -1.38
C SER A 681 -46.48 -4.76 -0.97
N GLN A 682 -46.90 -4.54 0.31
CA GLN A 682 -48.21 -4.97 0.81
C GLN A 682 -49.36 -4.18 0.22
N LYS A 683 -49.10 -3.01 -0.36
CA LYS A 683 -50.16 -2.14 -0.97
C LYS A 683 -50.50 -2.56 -2.41
N GLY A 684 -49.89 -3.63 -2.91
CA GLY A 684 -50.17 -4.17 -4.25
C GLY A 684 -49.43 -3.45 -5.38
N ALA A 685 -49.74 -3.81 -6.61
CA ALA A 685 -49.11 -3.26 -7.80
C ALA A 685 -49.26 -1.74 -7.92
N THR A 686 -48.26 -1.11 -8.51
CA THR A 686 -48.23 0.33 -8.80
C THR A 686 -48.55 0.59 -10.26
N VAL A 687 -49.12 1.74 -10.56
CA VAL A 687 -49.27 2.25 -11.92
C VAL A 687 -47.94 2.78 -12.46
N ALA A 688 -47.87 3.02 -13.76
CA ALA A 688 -46.72 3.71 -14.33
C ALA A 688 -46.62 5.15 -13.81
N LEU A 689 -45.37 5.60 -13.56
CA LEU A 689 -45.11 6.98 -13.16
C LEU A 689 -45.38 7.92 -14.32
N ASP A 690 -46.30 8.87 -14.14
CA ASP A 690 -46.59 9.97 -15.09
C ASP A 690 -45.87 11.25 -14.64
N ILE A 691 -44.68 11.49 -15.17
CA ILE A 691 -43.81 12.60 -14.80
C ILE A 691 -44.50 13.95 -15.04
N ALA A 692 -45.33 14.05 -16.07
CA ALA A 692 -46.02 15.30 -16.44
C ALA A 692 -47.10 15.69 -15.42
N SER A 693 -47.68 14.72 -14.69
CA SER A 693 -48.76 14.93 -13.70
C SER A 693 -48.26 15.19 -12.29
N LEU A 694 -46.95 15.12 -12.04
CA LEU A 694 -46.37 15.26 -10.70
C LEU A 694 -46.62 16.67 -10.13
N ASN A 695 -47.08 16.73 -8.89
CA ASN A 695 -47.14 17.97 -8.13
C ASN A 695 -45.76 18.42 -7.60
N ASP A 696 -45.67 19.59 -7.00
CA ASP A 696 -44.40 20.17 -6.54
C ASP A 696 -43.71 19.32 -5.46
N VAL A 697 -44.47 18.67 -4.57
CA VAL A 697 -43.90 17.78 -3.53
C VAL A 697 -43.30 16.55 -4.17
N GLN A 698 -43.96 15.93 -5.12
CA GLN A 698 -43.51 14.78 -5.87
C GLN A 698 -42.29 15.12 -6.73
N LYS A 699 -42.31 16.28 -7.41
CA LYS A 699 -41.17 16.78 -8.18
C LYS A 699 -39.95 17.01 -7.31
N ALA A 700 -40.12 17.60 -6.11
CA ALA A 700 -39.03 17.80 -5.16
C ALA A 700 -38.43 16.47 -4.69
N LEU A 701 -39.25 15.47 -4.36
CA LEU A 701 -38.79 14.15 -3.94
C LEU A 701 -38.07 13.44 -5.09
N ARG A 702 -38.58 13.52 -6.33
CA ARG A 702 -37.91 12.94 -7.49
C ARG A 702 -36.59 13.63 -7.80
N ARG A 703 -36.52 14.94 -7.62
CA ARG A 703 -35.26 15.71 -7.71
C ARG A 703 -34.23 15.21 -6.70
N ASP A 704 -34.61 15.01 -5.44
CA ASP A 704 -33.75 14.47 -4.39
C ASP A 704 -33.26 13.06 -4.73
N LEU A 705 -34.12 12.21 -5.28
CA LEU A 705 -33.76 10.87 -5.77
C LEU A 705 -32.66 10.94 -6.83
N HIS A 706 -32.87 11.72 -7.89
CA HIS A 706 -31.94 11.78 -9.00
C HIS A 706 -30.61 12.49 -8.64
N LYS A 707 -30.63 13.50 -7.78
CA LYS A 707 -29.41 14.09 -7.17
C LYS A 707 -28.66 13.06 -6.34
N THR A 708 -29.34 12.19 -5.61
CA THR A 708 -28.72 11.09 -4.84
C THR A 708 -28.09 10.06 -5.78
N ILE A 709 -28.77 9.66 -6.86
CA ILE A 709 -28.21 8.75 -7.87
C ILE A 709 -26.91 9.33 -8.45
N ALA A 710 -26.92 10.60 -8.87
CA ALA A 710 -25.74 11.27 -9.42
C ALA A 710 -24.58 11.32 -8.40
N LYS A 711 -24.87 11.70 -7.15
CA LYS A 711 -23.90 11.77 -6.09
C LYS A 711 -23.28 10.42 -5.76
N VAL A 712 -24.09 9.39 -5.57
CA VAL A 712 -23.61 8.02 -5.25
C VAL A 712 -22.78 7.45 -6.40
N SER A 713 -23.18 7.70 -7.65
CA SER A 713 -22.41 7.28 -8.83
C SER A 713 -21.02 7.92 -8.88
N ASP A 714 -20.91 9.22 -8.59
CA ASP A 714 -19.62 9.91 -8.52
C ASP A 714 -18.77 9.45 -7.32
N ASP A 715 -19.42 9.29 -6.16
CA ASP A 715 -18.74 8.86 -4.93
C ASP A 715 -18.16 7.46 -5.04
N ILE A 716 -18.84 6.50 -5.68
CA ILE A 716 -18.34 5.14 -5.88
C ILE A 716 -17.34 5.07 -7.05
N GLY A 717 -17.71 5.60 -8.21
CA GLY A 717 -16.97 5.42 -9.45
C GLY A 717 -15.66 6.20 -9.51
N ARG A 718 -15.74 7.51 -9.28
CA ARG A 718 -14.60 8.41 -9.42
C ARG A 718 -13.87 8.66 -8.09
N ARG A 719 -14.63 9.05 -7.05
CA ARG A 719 -14.05 9.50 -5.78
C ARG A 719 -13.65 8.36 -4.85
N GLN A 720 -14.32 7.21 -4.94
CA GLN A 720 -14.17 6.07 -4.02
C GLN A 720 -14.36 6.45 -2.55
N THR A 721 -15.33 7.35 -2.30
CA THR A 721 -15.76 7.81 -0.97
C THR A 721 -17.05 7.11 -0.59
N PHE A 722 -16.97 5.85 -0.21
CA PHE A 722 -18.13 4.98 0.04
C PHE A 722 -18.99 5.45 1.22
N ASN A 723 -18.39 6.03 2.24
CA ASN A 723 -19.06 6.58 3.39
C ASN A 723 -20.03 7.71 3.02
N THR A 724 -19.63 8.60 2.11
CA THR A 724 -20.50 9.70 1.63
C THR A 724 -21.60 9.21 0.71
N ALA A 725 -21.33 8.16 -0.08
CA ALA A 725 -22.35 7.49 -0.89
C ALA A 725 -23.46 6.90 -0.01
N ILE A 726 -23.07 6.15 1.03
CA ILE A 726 -24.03 5.55 1.97
C ILE A 726 -24.80 6.64 2.73
N ALA A 727 -24.13 7.69 3.19
CA ALA A 727 -24.79 8.82 3.86
C ALA A 727 -25.86 9.46 2.98
N ALA A 728 -25.60 9.66 1.68
CA ALA A 728 -26.56 10.19 0.73
C ALA A 728 -27.80 9.30 0.60
N VAL A 729 -27.62 7.97 0.56
CA VAL A 729 -28.74 7.03 0.55
C VAL A 729 -29.53 7.08 1.87
N MET A 730 -28.85 7.20 3.01
CA MET A 730 -29.51 7.34 4.33
C MET A 730 -30.37 8.59 4.42
N GLU A 731 -29.88 9.72 3.90
CA GLU A 731 -30.63 10.98 3.83
C GLU A 731 -31.88 10.85 2.93
N LEU A 732 -31.73 10.23 1.76
CA LEU A 732 -32.85 9.94 0.87
C LEU A 732 -33.90 9.05 1.56
N MET A 733 -33.45 7.99 2.24
CA MET A 733 -34.36 7.08 2.98
C MET A 733 -35.15 7.80 4.07
N ASN A 734 -34.55 8.78 4.75
CA ASN A 734 -35.28 9.59 5.73
C ASN A 734 -36.39 10.45 5.08
N LYS A 735 -36.21 10.92 3.85
CA LYS A 735 -37.22 11.64 3.07
C LYS A 735 -38.29 10.68 2.57
N LEU A 736 -37.93 9.52 2.04
CA LEU A 736 -38.88 8.50 1.56
C LEU A 736 -39.78 7.99 2.69
N ALA A 737 -39.24 7.79 3.90
CA ALA A 737 -40.02 7.34 5.06
C ALA A 737 -41.14 8.35 5.49
N ARG A 738 -41.00 9.61 5.11
CA ARG A 738 -41.96 10.69 5.41
C ARG A 738 -42.81 11.11 4.19
N ALA A 739 -42.52 10.53 3.04
CA ALA A 739 -43.19 10.88 1.79
C ALA A 739 -44.64 10.44 1.81
N PRO A 740 -45.57 11.24 1.21
CA PRO A 740 -46.97 10.83 1.01
C PRO A 740 -47.02 9.52 0.19
N GLN A 741 -48.05 8.72 0.48
CA GLN A 741 -48.30 7.46 -0.24
C GLN A 741 -49.84 7.30 -0.50
N ASP A 742 -50.54 8.42 -0.59
CA ASP A 742 -51.99 8.44 -0.66
C ASP A 742 -52.50 8.32 -2.09
N SER A 743 -51.80 8.88 -3.06
CA SER A 743 -52.17 8.83 -4.48
C SER A 743 -51.43 7.70 -5.22
N GLU A 744 -51.97 7.31 -6.38
CA GLU A 744 -51.33 6.36 -7.27
C GLU A 744 -49.95 6.82 -7.73
N GLN A 745 -49.76 8.12 -7.98
CA GLN A 745 -48.50 8.70 -8.40
C GLN A 745 -47.48 8.80 -7.24
N ASP A 746 -47.93 9.01 -5.99
CA ASP A 746 -47.03 8.89 -4.83
C ASP A 746 -46.44 7.48 -4.72
N ARG A 747 -47.29 6.48 -4.93
CA ARG A 747 -46.88 5.07 -4.91
C ARG A 747 -45.97 4.71 -6.10
N ALA A 748 -46.25 5.21 -7.29
CA ALA A 748 -45.42 5.02 -8.47
C ALA A 748 -44.04 5.65 -8.30
N LEU A 749 -43.97 6.84 -7.71
CA LEU A 749 -42.71 7.51 -7.37
C LEU A 749 -41.92 6.75 -6.28
N MET A 750 -42.63 6.25 -5.25
CA MET A 750 -42.01 5.40 -4.23
C MET A 750 -41.42 4.14 -4.86
N GLN A 751 -42.07 3.52 -5.82
CA GLN A 751 -41.60 2.36 -6.55
C GLN A 751 -40.30 2.69 -7.32
N GLU A 752 -40.29 3.81 -8.08
CA GLU A 752 -39.06 4.27 -8.76
C GLU A 752 -37.93 4.47 -7.77
N ALA A 753 -38.20 5.13 -6.64
CA ALA A 753 -37.23 5.45 -5.62
C ALA A 753 -36.66 4.19 -4.96
N LEU A 754 -37.50 3.23 -4.57
CA LEU A 754 -37.06 2.01 -3.90
C LEU A 754 -36.29 1.07 -4.83
N LEU A 755 -36.67 0.99 -6.11
CA LEU A 755 -35.88 0.26 -7.12
C LEU A 755 -34.50 0.89 -7.32
N ALA A 756 -34.39 2.22 -7.30
CA ALA A 756 -33.11 2.91 -7.38
C ALA A 756 -32.28 2.70 -6.10
N VAL A 757 -32.86 2.91 -4.91
CA VAL A 757 -32.18 2.70 -3.62
C VAL A 757 -31.63 1.28 -3.50
N THR A 758 -32.40 0.29 -3.91
CA THR A 758 -31.99 -1.12 -3.89
C THR A 758 -30.72 -1.34 -4.72
N ARG A 759 -30.66 -0.75 -5.92
CA ARG A 759 -29.46 -0.82 -6.79
C ARG A 759 -28.29 -0.03 -6.22
N LEU A 760 -28.52 1.15 -5.63
CA LEU A 760 -27.48 1.95 -5.00
C LEU A 760 -26.87 1.25 -3.78
N LEU A 761 -27.66 0.47 -3.04
CA LEU A 761 -27.21 -0.29 -1.88
C LEU A 761 -26.60 -1.66 -2.24
N TYR A 762 -26.90 -2.20 -3.41
CA TYR A 762 -26.47 -3.54 -3.81
C TYR A 762 -24.96 -3.78 -3.66
N PRO A 763 -24.05 -2.87 -4.04
CA PRO A 763 -22.62 -3.11 -3.83
C PRO A 763 -22.25 -3.31 -2.35
N PHE A 764 -22.96 -2.68 -1.44
CA PHE A 764 -22.71 -2.71 0.00
C PHE A 764 -23.45 -3.87 0.70
N THR A 765 -24.69 -4.11 0.30
CA THR A 765 -25.63 -5.04 0.95
C THR A 765 -26.24 -6.01 -0.07
N PRO A 766 -25.42 -6.86 -0.70
CA PRO A 766 -25.86 -7.62 -1.87
C PRO A 766 -26.96 -8.64 -1.56
N HIS A 767 -26.98 -9.24 -0.37
CA HIS A 767 -27.99 -10.26 -0.03
C HIS A 767 -29.37 -9.64 0.21
N ALA A 768 -29.43 -8.59 1.02
CA ALA A 768 -30.68 -7.86 1.26
C ALA A 768 -31.21 -7.28 -0.04
N SER A 769 -30.35 -6.62 -0.81
CA SER A 769 -30.73 -6.01 -2.09
C SER A 769 -31.23 -7.03 -3.12
N TYR A 770 -30.73 -8.26 -3.09
CA TYR A 770 -31.21 -9.34 -3.95
C TYR A 770 -32.69 -9.63 -3.70
N VAL A 771 -33.06 -9.77 -2.42
CA VAL A 771 -34.46 -10.04 -2.03
C VAL A 771 -35.36 -8.80 -2.26
N LEU A 772 -34.86 -7.61 -1.95
CA LEU A 772 -35.59 -6.36 -2.17
C LEU A 772 -35.93 -6.14 -3.64
N TRP A 773 -34.95 -6.41 -4.54
CA TRP A 773 -35.14 -6.32 -5.98
C TRP A 773 -36.25 -7.23 -6.48
N GLN A 774 -36.23 -8.49 -6.07
CA GLN A 774 -37.27 -9.47 -6.43
C GLN A 774 -38.65 -9.04 -5.90
N THR A 775 -38.70 -8.55 -4.66
CA THR A 775 -39.96 -8.12 -4.01
C THR A 775 -40.59 -6.91 -4.71
N LEU A 776 -39.72 -5.99 -5.20
CA LEU A 776 -40.17 -4.81 -5.94
C LEU A 776 -40.50 -5.10 -7.42
N GLY A 777 -40.39 -6.35 -7.85
CA GLY A 777 -40.66 -6.77 -9.22
C GLY A 777 -39.60 -6.32 -10.22
N GLY A 778 -38.34 -6.18 -9.77
CA GLY A 778 -37.22 -5.91 -10.68
C GLY A 778 -37.00 -7.05 -11.66
N GLU A 779 -36.61 -6.73 -12.88
CA GLU A 779 -36.39 -7.70 -13.96
C GLU A 779 -35.10 -8.51 -13.71
N GLY A 780 -35.20 -9.83 -13.79
CA GLY A 780 -34.06 -10.75 -13.56
C GLY A 780 -33.54 -10.71 -12.12
N THR A 781 -32.27 -10.99 -11.96
CA THR A 781 -31.57 -10.85 -10.68
C THR A 781 -30.85 -9.49 -10.61
N ILE A 782 -30.73 -8.95 -9.42
CA ILE A 782 -30.02 -7.68 -9.21
C ILE A 782 -28.55 -7.72 -9.64
N ASP A 783 -27.94 -8.90 -9.61
CA ASP A 783 -26.56 -9.11 -10.02
C ASP A 783 -26.30 -8.73 -11.49
N ASN A 784 -27.35 -8.79 -12.31
CA ASN A 784 -27.33 -8.43 -13.73
C ASN A 784 -28.10 -7.15 -14.05
N ALA A 785 -28.62 -6.47 -13.03
CA ALA A 785 -29.34 -5.20 -13.21
C ALA A 785 -28.37 -4.05 -13.55
N GLU A 786 -28.84 -3.13 -14.38
CA GLU A 786 -28.07 -1.94 -14.72
C GLU A 786 -28.04 -0.93 -13.55
N TRP A 787 -26.94 -0.25 -13.41
CA TRP A 787 -26.79 0.85 -12.47
C TRP A 787 -27.77 1.97 -12.80
N PRO A 788 -28.47 2.55 -11.81
CA PRO A 788 -29.44 3.61 -12.08
C PRO A 788 -28.76 4.85 -12.62
N VAL A 789 -29.35 5.43 -13.65
CA VAL A 789 -28.88 6.67 -14.29
C VAL A 789 -29.70 7.84 -13.78
N ALA A 790 -29.02 8.91 -13.40
CA ALA A 790 -29.70 10.14 -12.99
C ALA A 790 -30.39 10.82 -14.19
N ASP A 791 -31.65 11.27 -13.98
CA ASP A 791 -32.38 12.07 -14.94
C ASP A 791 -32.05 13.54 -14.73
N ASP A 792 -31.30 14.12 -15.66
CA ASP A 792 -30.89 15.54 -15.60
C ASP A 792 -32.07 16.48 -15.55
N ALA A 793 -33.17 16.17 -16.26
CA ALA A 793 -34.40 16.98 -16.26
C ALA A 793 -35.05 16.99 -14.87
N ALA A 794 -34.98 15.89 -14.12
CA ALA A 794 -35.53 15.85 -12.76
C ALA A 794 -34.68 16.65 -11.75
N MET A 795 -33.42 16.90 -12.04
CA MET A 795 -32.47 17.61 -11.15
C MET A 795 -32.54 19.14 -11.31
N VAL A 796 -33.20 19.65 -12.33
CA VAL A 796 -33.38 21.11 -12.54
C VAL A 796 -34.22 21.69 -11.39
N GLU A 797 -33.73 22.75 -10.78
CA GLU A 797 -34.44 23.48 -9.75
C GLU A 797 -35.28 24.58 -10.38
N ASP A 798 -36.60 24.48 -10.27
CA ASP A 798 -37.52 25.54 -10.70
C ASP A 798 -37.44 26.76 -9.78
N SER A 799 -36.93 26.57 -8.55
CA SER A 799 -36.80 27.64 -7.57
C SER A 799 -35.56 27.47 -6.71
N LEU A 800 -34.96 28.56 -6.28
CA LEU A 800 -33.76 28.63 -5.44
C LEU A 800 -34.07 29.32 -4.11
N LEU A 801 -33.50 28.78 -3.03
CA LEU A 801 -33.55 29.41 -1.72
C LEU A 801 -32.38 30.40 -1.57
N VAL A 802 -32.69 31.68 -1.53
CA VAL A 802 -31.69 32.75 -1.37
C VAL A 802 -31.71 33.25 0.06
N VAL A 803 -30.53 33.28 0.70
CA VAL A 803 -30.36 33.89 2.03
C VAL A 803 -30.30 35.40 1.86
N VAL A 804 -31.15 36.14 2.59
CA VAL A 804 -31.16 37.59 2.54
C VAL A 804 -30.49 38.19 3.77
N GLN A 805 -29.48 39.02 3.49
CA GLN A 805 -28.78 39.81 4.48
C GLN A 805 -29.14 41.31 4.33
N VAL A 806 -29.16 42.02 5.44
CA VAL A 806 -29.19 43.49 5.47
C VAL A 806 -27.98 43.95 6.28
N ASN A 807 -27.10 44.74 5.64
CA ASN A 807 -25.84 45.18 6.21
C ASN A 807 -24.97 44.00 6.74
N GLY A 808 -24.89 42.91 5.95
CA GLY A 808 -24.09 41.73 6.27
C GLY A 808 -24.67 40.79 7.34
N LYS A 809 -25.83 41.08 7.90
CA LYS A 809 -26.50 40.22 8.89
C LYS A 809 -27.70 39.51 8.25
N VAL A 810 -27.79 38.19 8.41
CA VAL A 810 -28.91 37.38 7.92
C VAL A 810 -30.22 37.87 8.55
N ARG A 811 -31.22 38.18 7.70
CA ARG A 811 -32.53 38.68 8.10
C ARG A 811 -33.68 37.82 7.64
N GLY A 812 -33.49 37.03 6.61
CA GLY A 812 -34.52 36.14 6.10
C GLY A 812 -33.98 35.18 5.07
N LYS A 813 -34.86 34.33 4.56
CA LYS A 813 -34.65 33.45 3.42
C LYS A 813 -35.87 33.58 2.51
N ILE A 814 -35.64 33.68 1.23
CA ILE A 814 -36.69 33.79 0.22
C ILE A 814 -36.55 32.68 -0.81
N THR A 815 -37.64 32.20 -1.33
CA THR A 815 -37.66 31.30 -2.48
C THR A 815 -37.96 32.13 -3.72
N VAL A 816 -37.13 32.00 -4.73
CA VAL A 816 -37.24 32.71 -6.03
C VAL A 816 -37.13 31.72 -7.17
N ALA A 817 -37.66 32.07 -8.36
CA ALA A 817 -37.45 31.24 -9.54
C ALA A 817 -35.93 31.06 -9.83
N ALA A 818 -35.53 29.90 -10.35
CA ALA A 818 -34.12 29.62 -10.64
C ALA A 818 -33.50 30.63 -11.61
N GLU A 819 -34.29 31.16 -12.53
CA GLU A 819 -33.93 32.16 -13.55
C GLU A 819 -34.20 33.59 -13.11
N ALA A 820 -34.55 33.82 -11.84
CA ALA A 820 -34.87 35.16 -11.35
C ALA A 820 -33.69 36.10 -11.45
N THR A 821 -33.90 37.27 -12.03
CA THR A 821 -32.90 38.34 -12.10
C THR A 821 -32.65 38.93 -10.71
N GLN A 822 -31.51 39.62 -10.56
CA GLN A 822 -31.18 40.33 -9.30
C GLN A 822 -32.31 41.24 -8.83
N GLU A 823 -32.98 41.97 -9.77
CA GLU A 823 -34.09 42.87 -9.49
C GLU A 823 -35.30 42.12 -8.95
N GLN A 824 -35.64 40.97 -9.56
CA GLN A 824 -36.74 40.12 -9.09
C GLN A 824 -36.44 39.53 -7.71
N VAL A 825 -35.20 39.09 -7.47
CA VAL A 825 -34.78 38.59 -6.15
C VAL A 825 -34.84 39.70 -5.10
N GLN A 826 -34.41 40.91 -5.46
CA GLN A 826 -34.49 42.06 -4.57
C GLN A 826 -35.96 42.44 -4.26
N ALA A 827 -36.83 42.48 -5.27
CA ALA A 827 -38.26 42.73 -5.09
C ALA A 827 -38.90 41.69 -4.15
N ARG A 828 -38.61 40.41 -4.38
CA ARG A 828 -39.13 39.34 -3.53
C ARG A 828 -38.60 39.42 -2.07
N ALA A 829 -37.35 39.84 -1.91
CA ALA A 829 -36.73 40.05 -0.60
C ALA A 829 -37.41 41.19 0.18
N ALA A 830 -37.79 42.24 -0.52
CA ALA A 830 -38.50 43.37 0.09
C ALA A 830 -39.92 43.02 0.57
N GLU A 831 -40.56 42.03 -0.04
CA GLU A 831 -41.88 41.52 0.36
C GLU A 831 -41.81 40.57 1.57
N GLU A 832 -40.64 40.03 1.88
CA GLU A 832 -40.44 39.08 2.99
C GLU A 832 -40.60 39.83 4.36
N PRO A 833 -41.60 39.51 5.20
CA PRO A 833 -41.88 40.28 6.42
C PRO A 833 -40.67 40.42 7.37
N LEU A 834 -39.84 39.41 7.44
CA LEU A 834 -38.63 39.41 8.28
C LEU A 834 -37.53 40.35 7.75
N VAL A 835 -37.53 40.64 6.46
CA VAL A 835 -36.59 41.53 5.77
C VAL A 835 -37.14 42.95 5.68
N ALA A 836 -38.42 43.06 5.31
CA ALA A 836 -39.11 44.32 5.07
C ALA A 836 -38.94 45.33 6.22
N LYS A 837 -39.04 44.86 7.48
CA LYS A 837 -38.84 45.70 8.68
C LYS A 837 -37.44 46.36 8.77
N TYR A 838 -36.46 45.91 8.08
CA TYR A 838 -35.10 46.48 8.04
C TYR A 838 -34.90 47.40 6.83
N LEU A 839 -35.87 47.41 5.92
CA LEU A 839 -35.86 48.26 4.73
C LEU A 839 -36.81 49.46 4.89
N ASP A 840 -37.61 49.45 5.94
CA ASP A 840 -38.57 50.53 6.20
C ASP A 840 -37.86 51.84 6.58
N GLY A 841 -38.14 52.91 5.82
CA GLY A 841 -37.57 54.24 6.06
C GLY A 841 -36.09 54.42 5.70
N VAL A 842 -35.45 53.41 5.07
CA VAL A 842 -34.03 53.49 4.65
C VAL A 842 -33.89 53.29 3.15
N SER A 843 -32.82 53.81 2.57
CA SER A 843 -32.52 53.62 1.14
C SER A 843 -31.49 52.52 0.93
N ILE A 844 -31.68 51.68 -0.10
CA ILE A 844 -30.71 50.69 -0.51
C ILE A 844 -29.59 51.38 -1.28
N ARG A 845 -28.38 51.35 -0.72
CA ARG A 845 -27.19 51.98 -1.31
C ARG A 845 -26.42 51.07 -2.22
N LYS A 846 -26.40 49.75 -1.91
CA LYS A 846 -25.70 48.76 -2.68
C LYS A 846 -26.39 47.38 -2.54
N VAL A 847 -26.44 46.65 -3.64
CA VAL A 847 -26.93 45.28 -3.69
C VAL A 847 -25.79 44.38 -4.06
N ILE A 848 -25.53 43.34 -3.28
CA ILE A 848 -24.57 42.29 -3.56
C ILE A 848 -25.34 40.99 -3.70
N TYR A 849 -25.43 40.50 -4.93
CA TYR A 849 -26.16 39.27 -5.24
C TYR A 849 -25.20 38.17 -5.70
N VAL A 850 -25.22 37.00 -5.04
CA VAL A 850 -24.60 35.79 -5.47
C VAL A 850 -25.72 34.86 -5.92
N PRO A 851 -25.85 34.60 -7.23
CA PRO A 851 -26.95 33.82 -7.76
C PRO A 851 -27.17 32.50 -7.03
N GLY A 852 -28.45 32.25 -6.64
CA GLY A 852 -28.83 31.02 -5.94
C GLY A 852 -28.31 30.84 -4.52
N LYS A 853 -27.59 31.84 -3.94
CA LYS A 853 -26.97 31.69 -2.60
C LYS A 853 -27.33 32.82 -1.66
N LEU A 854 -27.05 34.03 -2.05
CA LEU A 854 -27.06 35.17 -1.12
C LEU A 854 -27.48 36.46 -1.82
N LEU A 855 -28.36 37.21 -1.19
CA LEU A 855 -28.64 38.64 -1.48
C LEU A 855 -28.26 39.46 -0.24
N ASN A 856 -27.32 40.38 -0.34
CA ASN A 856 -27.01 41.32 0.73
C ASN A 856 -27.41 42.73 0.31
N LEU A 857 -28.35 43.32 1.04
CA LEU A 857 -28.82 44.69 0.85
C LEU A 857 -28.08 45.61 1.82
N VAL A 858 -27.24 46.46 1.30
CA VAL A 858 -26.57 47.51 2.11
C VAL A 858 -27.44 48.72 2.13
N VAL A 859 -27.96 49.04 3.28
CA VAL A 859 -28.90 50.16 3.52
C VAL A 859 -28.30 51.21 4.43
N GLY A 860 -28.73 52.45 4.25
CA GLY A 860 -28.31 53.58 5.08
C GLY A 860 -29.01 54.86 4.75
#